data_86ad8441d869949f494af83a5fcbcd55
#
_entry.id   86ad8441d869949f494af83a5fcbcd55
#
_cell.length_a   1.000
_cell.length_b   1.000
_cell.length_c   1.000
_cell.angle_alpha   90.00
_cell.angle_beta   90.00
_cell.angle_gamma   90.00
#
_symmetry.space_group_name_H-M   'P 1'
#
loop_
_entity.id
_entity.type
_entity.pdbx_description
1 polymer ?
#
loop_
_entity_poly.entity_id
_entity_poly.type
_entity_poly.pdbx_seq_one_letter_code
_entity_poly.pdbx_strand_id
1 'polypeptide(L)'
;MKFLRRFLQTSLSAVALAAAGAVADALAPQPVHSAEDIRILVGGPLLFDISVESLATFAETGEVTGDLQLVAQFIDDRTLQLIRQTLNRKIPLGVVATDHLAYSPLGQDILFNLGKILQVYRGVNGQKALRAALIGAAAKADKDGWTIIDVLEEFPTSTLEIELQDLQALRRELAIYFGYSRAVVGAIKTQAGAEAAQADVDTTGLADLSQPGPFRSVRETITVRNPALRQTQQGLSVNYDFDADVYLPSGLIEPAPIVIISHGFGDVKESFTFLAEHLASYGFVAIVPDHVGSDLQYRQQYLQGRLNTLLSPMEFINRPQEISFLIDQLEILVAESPEWAAIFDLDRIGVAGDSLGSTTALALAGAEINHARLVEACNPAEISLNFAVYLECRAQHLPPQNYDLADPRIKAVVAGHPLGGALYGPEGFGQIDIPLMMVSGSRDIVAPGVTEQFHPFIWLQTEQKYLALLDVGTHFSSKPGRDEAGIFRLLAGQHREVGTAYYKSLSIAFWNAYLRDQAEYLPYLTARYAKQASQGNPMTLDIITDLTPDLIETVYGGPAPVAIVPEPIAAPVAPRPQSVLAEIAQTGVLQVAFRKDAAPFGFINQRDAWDGYCGDLAIALSNYIAAELNSAVDVQVAELTSTLDNRYDLVRDGSVHLECGPNSIRNDVDGVLFSNPFFITSAQFLLPAGQAEGVNPNTPLAGTRLGVLENTTTQIFVEETYPEAAIVTFSGVEGRQEAIAAAANGDIDAFVGDGILSYAELLLAGQSPDRFALVPEVPLTCEYYGLMLPENDPEWRTLVNQFLASDRENAVATNWFAAVYPEILNKTEFCLNQ
;
A
#
# COMPACT_ATOMS: atom_id res chain seq x y z
N MET A 1 -28.77 73.60 12.43
CA MET A 1 -28.45 72.63 11.38
C MET A 1 -26.93 72.21 11.26
N LYS A 2 -25.95 73.06 11.64
CA LYS A 2 -24.49 72.67 11.63
C LYS A 2 -24.06 71.77 12.82
N PHE A 3 -24.81 71.82 13.93
CA PHE A 3 -24.50 71.03 15.13
C PHE A 3 -25.00 69.57 14.99
N LEU A 4 -26.11 69.37 14.33
CA LEU A 4 -26.69 68.02 14.09
C LEU A 4 -25.87 67.22 13.06
N ARG A 5 -25.23 67.92 12.12
CA ARG A 5 -24.35 67.28 11.08
C ARG A 5 -23.02 66.81 11.66
N ARG A 6 -22.48 67.46 12.69
CA ARG A 6 -21.24 67.03 13.38
C ARG A 6 -21.52 65.85 14.31
N PHE A 7 -22.70 65.81 14.96
CA PHE A 7 -23.06 64.68 15.84
C PHE A 7 -23.30 63.37 15.07
N LEU A 8 -23.92 63.47 13.92
CA LEU A 8 -24.12 62.30 13.03
C LEU A 8 -22.86 61.78 12.38
N GLN A 9 -21.89 62.68 12.11
CA GLN A 9 -20.58 62.22 11.53
C GLN A 9 -19.68 61.57 12.57
N THR A 10 -19.70 61.98 13.84
CA THR A 10 -18.91 61.37 14.90
C THR A 10 -19.51 60.03 15.38
N SER A 11 -20.87 59.89 15.37
CA SER A 11 -21.50 58.63 15.71
C SER A 11 -21.34 57.55 14.64
N LEU A 12 -21.39 57.91 13.35
CA LEU A 12 -21.15 56.98 12.24
C LEU A 12 -19.66 56.52 12.19
N SER A 13 -18.73 57.39 12.55
CA SER A 13 -17.30 57.03 12.61
C SER A 13 -17.00 56.10 13.80
N ALA A 14 -17.67 56.26 14.93
CA ALA A 14 -17.51 55.39 16.10
C ALA A 14 -18.17 53.98 15.87
N VAL A 15 -19.32 53.93 15.18
CA VAL A 15 -19.96 52.67 14.82
C VAL A 15 -19.16 51.94 13.73
N ALA A 16 -18.57 52.65 12.76
CA ALA A 16 -17.69 52.04 11.75
C ALA A 16 -16.39 51.52 12.35
N LEU A 17 -15.79 52.20 13.36
CA LEU A 17 -14.59 51.71 14.07
C LEU A 17 -14.94 50.50 14.99
N ALA A 18 -16.11 50.53 15.64
CA ALA A 18 -16.54 49.38 16.45
C ALA A 18 -16.89 48.15 15.58
N ALA A 19 -17.51 48.38 14.42
CA ALA A 19 -17.76 47.29 13.45
C ALA A 19 -16.46 46.77 12.81
N ALA A 20 -15.49 47.62 12.50
CA ALA A 20 -14.17 47.20 12.03
C ALA A 20 -13.36 46.45 13.10
N GLY A 21 -13.51 46.83 14.38
CA GLY A 21 -12.92 46.09 15.51
C GLY A 21 -13.53 44.71 15.70
N ALA A 22 -14.86 44.60 15.62
CA ALA A 22 -15.56 43.33 15.74
C ALA A 22 -15.32 42.38 14.55
N VAL A 23 -15.10 42.94 13.34
CA VAL A 23 -14.72 42.15 12.16
C VAL A 23 -13.24 41.73 12.22
N ALA A 24 -12.37 42.58 12.83
CA ALA A 24 -10.97 42.20 13.03
C ALA A 24 -10.79 41.10 14.09
N ASP A 25 -11.63 41.10 15.16
CA ASP A 25 -11.66 40.03 16.15
C ASP A 25 -12.29 38.73 15.59
N ALA A 26 -13.24 38.81 14.64
CA ALA A 26 -13.80 37.64 13.96
C ALA A 26 -12.89 37.06 12.87
N LEU A 27 -11.90 37.82 12.40
CA LEU A 27 -10.86 37.39 11.43
C LEU A 27 -9.53 37.08 12.11
N ALA A 28 -9.38 37.26 13.41
CA ALA A 28 -8.26 36.74 14.15
C ALA A 28 -8.35 35.20 14.11
N PRO A 29 -7.30 34.50 13.69
CA PRO A 29 -7.31 33.05 13.80
C PRO A 29 -7.64 32.69 15.26
N GLN A 30 -8.75 31.99 15.46
CA GLN A 30 -9.10 31.45 16.78
C GLN A 30 -7.89 30.66 17.24
N PRO A 31 -7.44 30.77 18.49
CA PRO A 31 -6.37 29.93 18.99
C PRO A 31 -6.82 28.48 18.76
N VAL A 32 -6.02 27.74 17.99
CA VAL A 32 -6.21 26.30 17.84
C VAL A 32 -6.10 25.75 19.26
N HIS A 33 -7.16 25.18 19.79
CA HIS A 33 -7.13 24.53 21.08
C HIS A 33 -6.23 23.31 20.95
N SER A 34 -5.11 23.28 21.66
CA SER A 34 -4.34 22.06 21.86
C SER A 34 -5.11 21.06 22.71
N ALA A 35 -4.87 19.76 22.56
CA ALA A 35 -5.51 18.79 23.44
C ALA A 35 -5.07 19.05 24.89
N GLU A 36 -6.06 19.31 25.73
CA GLU A 36 -5.88 19.44 27.18
C GLU A 36 -6.03 18.07 27.85
N ASP A 37 -6.96 17.26 27.36
CA ASP A 37 -7.35 15.97 27.95
C ASP A 37 -7.40 14.85 26.90
N ILE A 38 -7.04 13.65 27.35
CA ILE A 38 -7.28 12.38 26.66
C ILE A 38 -8.42 11.69 27.42
N ARG A 39 -9.53 11.47 26.74
CA ARG A 39 -10.70 10.79 27.28
C ARG A 39 -10.72 9.34 26.85
N ILE A 40 -10.69 8.42 27.79
CA ILE A 40 -10.75 6.99 27.55
C ILE A 40 -12.16 6.49 27.83
N LEU A 41 -12.82 5.96 26.82
CA LEU A 41 -14.18 5.42 26.89
C LEU A 41 -14.13 3.91 27.15
N VAL A 42 -14.43 3.48 28.38
CA VAL A 42 -14.43 2.07 28.77
C VAL A 42 -15.86 1.56 28.85
N GLY A 43 -16.48 1.21 27.74
CA GLY A 43 -17.80 0.59 27.64
C GLY A 43 -18.83 0.98 28.72
N GLY A 44 -19.89 1.71 28.38
CA GLY A 44 -20.88 2.24 29.32
C GLY A 44 -20.48 3.63 29.88
N PRO A 45 -20.86 3.96 31.13
CA PRO A 45 -20.64 5.31 31.68
C PRO A 45 -19.24 5.53 32.30
N LEU A 46 -18.31 4.59 32.19
CA LEU A 46 -16.98 4.73 32.76
C LEU A 46 -16.10 5.53 31.79
N LEU A 47 -15.72 6.73 32.21
CA LEU A 47 -14.85 7.65 31.53
C LEU A 47 -13.61 7.89 32.40
N PHE A 48 -12.44 7.86 31.80
CA PHE A 48 -11.21 8.32 32.41
C PHE A 48 -10.68 9.46 31.59
N ASP A 49 -10.53 10.63 32.17
CA ASP A 49 -9.85 11.77 31.58
C ASP A 49 -8.43 11.83 32.14
N ILE A 50 -7.43 11.87 31.26
CA ILE A 50 -6.02 12.04 31.57
C ILE A 50 -5.54 13.30 30.90
N SER A 51 -5.05 14.27 31.65
CA SER A 51 -4.55 15.50 31.08
C SER A 51 -3.22 15.27 30.34
N VAL A 52 -3.02 15.97 29.23
CA VAL A 52 -1.75 15.97 28.48
C VAL A 52 -0.63 16.50 29.37
N GLU A 53 -0.91 17.46 30.26
CA GLU A 53 0.04 17.98 31.23
C GLU A 53 0.55 16.90 32.20
N SER A 54 -0.34 16.03 32.72
CA SER A 54 0.06 14.90 33.58
C SER A 54 0.95 13.90 32.85
N LEU A 55 0.65 13.62 31.55
CA LEU A 55 1.48 12.76 30.72
C LEU A 55 2.84 13.39 30.40
N ALA A 56 2.87 14.68 30.10
CA ALA A 56 4.12 15.43 29.86
C ALA A 56 5.00 15.44 31.10
N THR A 57 4.42 15.71 32.28
CA THR A 57 5.10 15.64 33.57
C THR A 57 5.67 14.25 33.83
N PHE A 58 4.88 13.21 33.62
CA PHE A 58 5.34 11.84 33.77
C PHE A 58 6.47 11.49 32.78
N ALA A 59 6.34 11.92 31.51
CA ALA A 59 7.40 11.73 30.53
C ALA A 59 8.72 12.37 30.99
N GLU A 60 8.70 13.62 31.44
CA GLU A 60 9.88 14.38 31.85
C GLU A 60 10.48 13.84 33.15
N THR A 61 9.69 13.79 34.21
CA THR A 61 10.18 13.53 35.58
C THR A 61 10.10 12.04 36.00
N GLY A 62 9.16 11.29 35.44
CA GLY A 62 8.78 9.94 35.88
C GLY A 62 7.80 9.93 37.05
N GLU A 63 7.32 11.09 37.50
CA GLU A 63 6.36 11.18 38.58
C GLU A 63 4.94 10.97 38.07
N VAL A 64 4.22 10.03 38.69
CA VAL A 64 2.80 9.78 38.42
C VAL A 64 1.98 10.74 39.27
N THR A 65 1.44 11.77 38.63
CA THR A 65 0.69 12.85 39.31
C THR A 65 -0.72 13.01 38.76
N GLY A 66 -1.57 13.71 39.48
CA GLY A 66 -2.90 14.08 39.07
C GLY A 66 -3.82 12.90 38.71
N ASP A 67 -4.49 13.03 37.60
CA ASP A 67 -5.42 12.07 37.01
C ASP A 67 -4.74 10.77 36.56
N LEU A 68 -3.47 10.84 36.15
CA LEU A 68 -2.70 9.65 35.76
C LEU A 68 -2.58 8.63 36.92
N GLN A 69 -2.65 9.05 38.19
CA GLN A 69 -2.60 8.14 39.32
C GLN A 69 -3.74 7.12 39.34
N LEU A 70 -4.91 7.51 38.84
CA LEU A 70 -6.08 6.63 38.76
C LEU A 70 -5.90 5.48 37.79
N VAL A 71 -5.14 5.72 36.72
CA VAL A 71 -4.88 4.72 35.67
C VAL A 71 -3.63 3.90 36.02
N ALA A 72 -2.60 4.54 36.54
CA ALA A 72 -1.32 3.90 36.84
C ALA A 72 -1.42 2.78 37.90
N GLN A 73 -2.41 2.81 38.80
CA GLN A 73 -2.64 1.72 39.77
C GLN A 73 -3.01 0.38 39.10
N PHE A 74 -3.43 0.38 37.82
CA PHE A 74 -3.75 -0.81 37.03
C PHE A 74 -2.61 -1.27 36.13
N ILE A 75 -1.47 -0.54 36.14
CA ILE A 75 -0.33 -0.75 35.25
C ILE A 75 0.89 -1.10 36.11
N ASP A 76 1.60 -2.16 35.72
CA ASP A 76 2.85 -2.53 36.43
C ASP A 76 4.00 -1.54 36.12
N ASP A 77 4.98 -1.48 37.02
CA ASP A 77 6.12 -0.55 36.95
C ASP A 77 6.93 -0.69 35.67
N ARG A 78 7.05 -1.91 35.14
CA ARG A 78 7.78 -2.16 33.88
C ARG A 78 7.05 -1.55 32.70
N THR A 79 5.74 -1.68 32.65
CA THR A 79 4.88 -1.09 31.62
C THR A 79 4.88 0.42 31.72
N LEU A 80 4.83 1.00 32.94
CA LEU A 80 4.98 2.45 33.14
C LEU A 80 6.32 2.97 32.63
N GLN A 81 7.43 2.26 32.90
CA GLN A 81 8.74 2.63 32.35
C GLN A 81 8.78 2.58 30.83
N LEU A 82 8.14 1.59 30.21
CA LEU A 82 8.06 1.48 28.75
C LEU A 82 7.24 2.63 28.15
N ILE A 83 6.10 2.98 28.75
CA ILE A 83 5.28 4.13 28.35
C ILE A 83 6.13 5.40 28.42
N ARG A 84 6.83 5.65 29.52
CA ARG A 84 7.71 6.81 29.68
C ARG A 84 8.78 6.88 28.58
N GLN A 85 9.45 5.76 28.30
CA GLN A 85 10.46 5.71 27.23
C GLN A 85 9.85 6.02 25.86
N THR A 86 8.65 5.55 25.61
CA THR A 86 7.91 5.76 24.34
C THR A 86 7.51 7.23 24.19
N LEU A 87 6.97 7.84 25.25
CA LEU A 87 6.57 9.27 25.25
C LEU A 87 7.76 10.22 25.01
N ASN A 88 8.95 9.87 25.53
CA ASN A 88 10.17 10.67 25.36
C ASN A 88 10.93 10.38 24.07
N ARG A 89 10.47 9.43 23.28
CA ARG A 89 11.19 9.01 22.09
C ARG A 89 11.04 10.06 20.99
N LYS A 90 12.17 10.66 20.59
CA LYS A 90 12.19 11.63 19.49
C LYS A 90 12.13 10.95 18.14
N ILE A 91 11.28 11.45 17.27
CA ILE A 91 11.09 11.01 15.89
C ILE A 91 11.74 12.06 14.98
N PRO A 92 12.90 11.77 14.38
CA PRO A 92 13.70 12.76 13.66
C PRO A 92 13.22 12.93 12.21
N LEU A 93 11.94 13.28 12.04
CA LEU A 93 11.35 13.63 10.76
C LEU A 93 11.02 15.13 10.75
N GLY A 94 11.55 15.84 9.75
CA GLY A 94 11.21 17.23 9.51
C GLY A 94 9.82 17.40 8.91
N VAL A 95 9.29 18.62 8.94
CA VAL A 95 7.93 18.96 8.53
C VAL A 95 7.60 18.49 7.10
N VAL A 96 8.50 18.67 6.13
CA VAL A 96 8.27 18.25 4.72
C VAL A 96 8.10 16.74 4.61
N ALA A 97 8.95 15.96 5.27
CA ALA A 97 8.87 14.51 5.25
C ALA A 97 7.61 13.99 5.99
N THR A 98 7.26 14.64 7.11
CA THR A 98 6.06 14.30 7.88
C THR A 98 4.78 14.61 7.11
N ASP A 99 4.69 15.78 6.49
CA ASP A 99 3.57 16.19 5.64
C ASP A 99 3.40 15.22 4.48
N HIS A 100 4.47 14.96 3.75
CA HIS A 100 4.43 14.10 2.59
C HIS A 100 4.08 12.64 2.94
N LEU A 101 4.61 12.11 4.03
CA LEU A 101 4.20 10.80 4.56
C LEU A 101 2.72 10.78 4.94
N ALA A 102 2.24 11.79 5.65
CA ALA A 102 0.87 11.85 6.17
C ALA A 102 -0.20 12.03 5.06
N TYR A 103 0.19 12.57 3.90
CA TYR A 103 -0.67 12.69 2.72
C TYR A 103 -0.45 11.58 1.68
N SER A 104 0.56 10.73 1.84
CA SER A 104 0.74 9.58 0.96
C SER A 104 -0.38 8.56 1.12
N PRO A 105 -0.68 7.73 0.10
CA PRO A 105 -1.67 6.66 0.24
C PRO A 105 -1.43 5.78 1.47
N LEU A 106 -0.19 5.33 1.67
CA LEU A 106 0.20 4.55 2.85
C LEU A 106 -0.05 5.30 4.17
N GLY A 107 0.34 6.57 4.24
CA GLY A 107 0.13 7.40 5.43
C GLY A 107 -1.33 7.65 5.71
N GLN A 108 -2.15 7.81 4.67
CA GLN A 108 -3.59 7.94 4.81
C GLN A 108 -4.23 6.68 5.39
N ASP A 109 -3.85 5.50 4.92
CA ASP A 109 -4.33 4.22 5.44
C ASP A 109 -3.94 4.02 6.91
N ILE A 110 -2.68 4.31 7.26
CA ILE A 110 -2.21 4.23 8.65
C ILE A 110 -2.97 5.23 9.54
N LEU A 111 -3.09 6.49 9.11
CA LEU A 111 -3.77 7.52 9.89
C LEU A 111 -5.27 7.26 10.00
N PHE A 112 -5.89 6.70 8.95
CA PHE A 112 -7.29 6.29 9.00
C PHE A 112 -7.53 5.19 10.03
N ASN A 113 -6.68 4.16 10.06
CA ASN A 113 -6.77 3.09 11.03
C ASN A 113 -6.48 3.56 12.47
N LEU A 114 -5.48 4.41 12.65
CA LEU A 114 -5.23 5.05 13.95
C LEU A 114 -6.39 5.96 14.37
N GLY A 115 -6.99 6.66 13.42
CA GLY A 115 -8.12 7.57 13.65
C GLY A 115 -9.41 6.87 14.08
N LYS A 116 -9.58 5.57 13.82
CA LYS A 116 -10.68 4.77 14.38
C LYS A 116 -10.58 4.68 15.90
N ILE A 117 -9.35 4.64 16.43
CA ILE A 117 -9.05 4.52 17.86
C ILE A 117 -8.95 5.90 18.50
N LEU A 118 -8.23 6.82 17.83
CA LEU A 118 -7.93 8.17 18.30
C LEU A 118 -8.90 9.15 17.62
N GLN A 119 -10.03 9.40 18.29
CA GLN A 119 -11.16 10.17 17.72
C GLN A 119 -11.14 11.63 18.17
N VAL A 120 -11.70 12.52 17.37
CA VAL A 120 -11.89 13.94 17.76
C VAL A 120 -13.08 14.12 18.69
N TYR A 121 -14.11 13.30 18.50
CA TYR A 121 -15.21 13.06 19.43
C TYR A 121 -15.90 11.75 19.01
N ARG A 122 -16.76 11.25 19.86
CA ARG A 122 -17.36 9.91 19.74
C ARG A 122 -17.89 9.61 18.34
N GLY A 123 -17.31 8.58 17.70
CA GLY A 123 -17.71 8.11 16.37
C GLY A 123 -17.07 8.87 15.21
N VAL A 124 -16.26 9.90 15.45
CA VAL A 124 -15.60 10.65 14.39
C VAL A 124 -14.13 10.29 14.30
N ASN A 125 -13.75 9.68 13.18
CA ASN A 125 -12.40 9.26 12.88
C ASN A 125 -11.40 10.44 12.98
N GLY A 126 -10.34 10.24 13.77
CA GLY A 126 -9.35 11.26 14.06
C GLY A 126 -8.26 11.45 12.99
N GLN A 127 -8.35 10.80 11.82
CA GLN A 127 -7.32 10.83 10.76
C GLN A 127 -6.85 12.25 10.43
N LYS A 128 -7.79 13.17 10.16
CA LYS A 128 -7.45 14.55 9.78
C LYS A 128 -6.80 15.32 10.93
N ALA A 129 -7.27 15.10 12.15
CA ALA A 129 -6.73 15.73 13.36
C ALA A 129 -5.32 15.20 13.67
N LEU A 130 -5.12 13.89 13.59
CA LEU A 130 -3.80 13.26 13.73
C LEU A 130 -2.80 13.79 12.69
N ARG A 131 -3.23 13.92 11.43
CA ARG A 131 -2.41 14.50 10.38
C ARG A 131 -1.98 15.92 10.73
N ALA A 132 -2.92 16.78 11.13
CA ALA A 132 -2.62 18.15 11.51
C ALA A 132 -1.67 18.22 12.71
N ALA A 133 -1.89 17.38 13.72
CA ALA A 133 -1.06 17.28 14.91
C ALA A 133 0.37 16.83 14.59
N LEU A 134 0.54 15.81 13.76
CA LEU A 134 1.87 15.34 13.33
C LEU A 134 2.65 16.41 12.57
N ILE A 135 1.99 17.10 11.63
CA ILE A 135 2.61 18.18 10.87
C ILE A 135 2.94 19.38 11.79
N GLY A 136 2.05 19.73 12.73
CA GLY A 136 2.25 20.77 13.73
C GLY A 136 3.46 20.48 14.63
N ALA A 137 3.54 19.25 15.18
CA ALA A 137 4.66 18.80 15.99
C ALA A 137 5.98 18.84 15.21
N ALA A 138 5.98 18.35 13.96
CA ALA A 138 7.16 18.39 13.10
C ALA A 138 7.59 19.81 12.71
N ALA A 139 6.66 20.75 12.58
CA ALA A 139 6.95 22.17 12.28
C ALA A 139 7.58 22.90 13.46
N LYS A 140 7.28 22.49 14.69
CA LYS A 140 7.81 23.06 15.94
C LYS A 140 9.04 22.33 16.47
N ALA A 141 9.35 21.14 15.92
CA ALA A 141 10.42 20.27 16.36
C ALA A 141 11.79 20.95 16.28
N ASP A 142 12.64 20.62 17.23
CA ASP A 142 14.05 20.92 17.14
C ASP A 142 14.77 20.02 16.09
N LYS A 143 16.09 20.22 15.94
CA LYS A 143 16.88 19.40 14.99
C LYS A 143 16.93 17.90 15.31
N ASP A 144 16.54 17.51 16.54
CA ASP A 144 16.57 16.12 17.01
C ASP A 144 15.23 15.42 16.78
N GLY A 145 14.18 16.15 16.39
CA GLY A 145 12.85 15.66 16.06
C GLY A 145 11.78 15.96 17.11
N TRP A 146 10.61 15.38 16.93
CA TRP A 146 9.42 15.54 17.76
C TRP A 146 9.07 14.28 18.54
N THR A 147 8.26 14.42 19.59
CA THR A 147 7.81 13.35 20.48
C THR A 147 6.29 13.13 20.35
N ILE A 148 5.77 12.06 20.96
CA ILE A 148 4.33 11.84 21.07
C ILE A 148 3.66 12.96 21.87
N ILE A 149 4.32 13.49 22.89
CA ILE A 149 3.80 14.63 23.67
C ILE A 149 3.61 15.84 22.76
N ASP A 150 4.61 16.16 21.91
CA ASP A 150 4.48 17.27 20.96
C ASP A 150 3.26 17.08 20.02
N VAL A 151 2.96 15.86 19.60
CA VAL A 151 1.77 15.55 18.77
C VAL A 151 0.48 15.76 19.56
N LEU A 152 0.42 15.34 20.83
CA LEU A 152 -0.76 15.57 21.68
C LEU A 152 -0.99 17.06 21.93
N GLU A 153 0.08 17.84 22.14
CA GLU A 153 0.01 19.30 22.31
C GLU A 153 -0.43 20.05 21.03
N GLU A 154 -0.21 19.45 19.84
CA GLU A 154 -0.65 20.02 18.56
C GLU A 154 -1.98 19.47 18.07
N PHE A 155 -2.62 18.58 18.84
CA PHE A 155 -3.89 17.98 18.44
C PHE A 155 -5.00 19.04 18.42
N PRO A 156 -5.78 19.21 17.32
CA PRO A 156 -6.59 20.41 17.07
C PRO A 156 -7.92 20.44 17.80
N THR A 157 -8.11 19.62 18.84
CA THR A 157 -9.30 19.65 19.72
C THR A 157 -8.88 19.63 21.17
N SER A 158 -9.65 20.24 22.05
CA SER A 158 -9.37 20.26 23.51
C SER A 158 -9.38 18.86 24.14
N THR A 159 -10.08 17.91 23.52
CA THR A 159 -10.15 16.51 24.00
C THR A 159 -9.87 15.56 22.85
N LEU A 160 -8.95 14.60 23.07
CA LEU A 160 -8.75 13.44 22.26
C LEU A 160 -9.53 12.28 22.88
N GLU A 161 -10.45 11.68 22.16
CA GLU A 161 -11.19 10.52 22.65
C GLU A 161 -10.55 9.21 22.19
N ILE A 162 -10.41 8.24 23.11
CA ILE A 162 -9.99 6.89 22.81
C ILE A 162 -11.19 5.97 22.96
N GLU A 163 -11.69 5.43 21.83
CA GLU A 163 -12.79 4.48 21.81
C GLU A 163 -12.30 3.06 22.08
N LEU A 164 -12.70 2.50 23.23
CA LEU A 164 -12.29 1.14 23.60
C LEU A 164 -13.20 0.03 23.04
N GLN A 165 -14.28 0.34 22.32
CA GLN A 165 -15.09 -0.69 21.67
C GLN A 165 -14.36 -1.27 20.44
N ASP A 166 -13.55 -0.46 19.73
CA ASP A 166 -12.59 -0.95 18.74
C ASP A 166 -11.33 -1.57 19.39
N LEU A 167 -11.26 -1.54 20.70
CA LEU A 167 -10.16 -2.11 21.46
C LEU A 167 -10.02 -3.63 21.27
N GLN A 168 -11.07 -4.33 20.86
CA GLN A 168 -10.94 -5.77 20.58
C GLN A 168 -10.02 -6.02 19.39
N ALA A 169 -10.14 -5.23 18.32
CA ALA A 169 -9.25 -5.31 17.18
C ALA A 169 -7.82 -4.88 17.55
N LEU A 170 -7.68 -3.73 18.21
CA LEU A 170 -6.37 -3.30 18.74
C LEU A 170 -5.78 -4.30 19.72
N ARG A 171 -6.60 -4.87 20.62
CA ARG A 171 -6.16 -5.89 21.56
C ARG A 171 -5.70 -7.16 20.87
N ARG A 172 -6.36 -7.56 19.79
CA ARG A 172 -5.93 -8.68 18.93
C ARG A 172 -4.57 -8.37 18.31
N GLU A 173 -4.40 -7.20 17.71
CA GLU A 173 -3.13 -6.76 17.11
C GLU A 173 -2.00 -6.71 18.17
N LEU A 174 -2.24 -6.07 19.31
CA LEU A 174 -1.26 -6.05 20.41
C LEU A 174 -0.95 -7.46 20.94
N ALA A 175 -1.94 -8.35 20.94
CA ALA A 175 -1.73 -9.75 21.32
C ALA A 175 -0.82 -10.46 20.30
N ILE A 176 -0.97 -10.20 18.99
CA ILE A 176 -0.08 -10.73 17.95
C ILE A 176 1.35 -10.27 18.21
N TYR A 177 1.56 -8.96 18.42
CA TYR A 177 2.90 -8.39 18.66
C TYR A 177 3.55 -8.86 19.97
N PHE A 178 2.80 -8.98 21.04
CA PHE A 178 3.39 -9.22 22.37
C PHE A 178 3.05 -10.58 22.97
N GLY A 179 1.81 -11.05 22.84
CA GLY A 179 1.34 -12.30 23.42
C GLY A 179 1.75 -13.51 22.57
N TYR A 180 1.22 -13.57 21.39
CA TYR A 180 1.46 -14.66 20.44
C TYR A 180 2.93 -14.70 19.98
N SER A 181 3.56 -13.55 19.72
CA SER A 181 4.99 -13.50 19.40
C SER A 181 5.84 -14.11 20.50
N ARG A 182 5.57 -13.79 21.76
CA ARG A 182 6.31 -14.39 22.89
C ARG A 182 6.06 -15.90 23.00
N ALA A 183 4.82 -16.34 22.79
CA ALA A 183 4.46 -17.74 22.87
C ALA A 183 5.18 -18.57 21.79
N VAL A 184 5.15 -18.10 20.52
CA VAL A 184 5.78 -18.80 19.42
C VAL A 184 7.31 -18.76 19.49
N VAL A 185 7.91 -17.65 19.93
CA VAL A 185 9.35 -17.58 20.21
C VAL A 185 9.75 -18.60 21.30
N GLY A 186 8.94 -18.74 22.33
CA GLY A 186 9.13 -19.78 23.35
C GLY A 186 9.02 -21.20 22.80
N ALA A 187 8.08 -21.43 21.89
CA ALA A 187 7.93 -22.71 21.20
C ALA A 187 9.13 -23.02 20.30
N ILE A 188 9.57 -22.08 19.48
CA ILE A 188 10.77 -22.23 18.63
C ILE A 188 12.00 -22.58 19.48
N LYS A 189 12.23 -21.89 20.58
CA LYS A 189 13.35 -22.21 21.51
C LYS A 189 13.25 -23.60 22.12
N THR A 190 12.03 -24.02 22.47
CA THR A 190 11.76 -25.35 23.00
C THR A 190 12.02 -26.42 21.93
N GLN A 191 11.53 -26.20 20.72
CA GLN A 191 11.73 -27.07 19.58
C GLN A 191 13.23 -27.17 19.23
N ALA A 192 13.94 -26.03 19.13
CA ALA A 192 15.39 -25.99 18.92
C ALA A 192 16.15 -26.76 20.03
N GLY A 193 15.69 -26.67 21.27
CA GLY A 193 16.23 -27.48 22.38
C GLY A 193 16.05 -28.98 22.17
N ALA A 194 14.88 -29.41 21.70
CA ALA A 194 14.58 -30.79 21.40
C ALA A 194 15.38 -31.31 20.19
N GLU A 195 15.43 -30.57 19.09
CA GLU A 195 16.23 -30.90 17.92
C GLU A 195 17.73 -30.97 18.26
N ALA A 196 18.26 -30.04 19.06
CA ALA A 196 19.64 -30.07 19.52
C ALA A 196 19.99 -31.31 20.36
N ALA A 197 19.02 -31.79 21.14
CA ALA A 197 19.20 -33.00 21.99
C ALA A 197 19.17 -34.28 21.13
N GLN A 198 18.38 -34.29 20.06
CA GLN A 198 18.22 -35.46 19.16
C GLN A 198 19.27 -35.51 18.04
N ALA A 199 19.92 -34.37 17.74
CA ALA A 199 20.90 -34.29 16.66
C ALA A 199 22.11 -35.20 16.97
N ASP A 200 22.33 -36.21 16.14
CA ASP A 200 23.55 -37.07 16.18
C ASP A 200 24.62 -36.46 15.29
N VAL A 201 25.02 -35.22 15.60
CA VAL A 201 26.02 -34.46 14.84
C VAL A 201 27.06 -33.91 15.78
N ASP A 202 28.34 -34.13 15.47
CA ASP A 202 29.46 -33.54 16.20
C ASP A 202 29.72 -32.11 15.67
N THR A 203 29.49 -31.12 16.52
CA THR A 203 29.77 -29.71 16.24
C THR A 203 31.09 -29.25 16.87
N THR A 204 31.82 -30.13 17.56
CA THR A 204 33.08 -29.78 18.21
C THR A 204 34.20 -29.62 17.17
N GLY A 205 34.92 -28.50 17.24
CA GLY A 205 36.04 -28.25 16.30
C GLY A 205 35.62 -27.71 14.92
N LEU A 206 34.34 -27.41 14.72
CA LEU A 206 33.89 -26.70 13.50
C LEU A 206 34.56 -25.31 13.41
N ALA A 207 35.00 -24.94 12.21
CA ALA A 207 35.62 -23.65 11.97
C ALA A 207 34.61 -22.50 12.16
N ASP A 208 35.09 -21.34 12.56
CA ASP A 208 34.28 -20.14 12.66
C ASP A 208 34.06 -19.55 11.26
N LEU A 209 32.90 -19.85 10.66
CA LEU A 209 32.55 -19.37 9.32
C LEU A 209 32.17 -17.87 9.30
N SER A 210 32.15 -17.17 10.42
CA SER A 210 31.99 -15.71 10.44
C SER A 210 33.27 -14.97 10.06
N GLN A 211 34.44 -15.64 10.11
CA GLN A 211 35.73 -15.11 9.72
C GLN A 211 35.88 -15.17 8.18
N PRO A 212 36.68 -14.27 7.57
CA PRO A 212 36.93 -14.31 6.15
C PRO A 212 37.53 -15.66 5.69
N GLY A 213 37.12 -16.12 4.54
CA GLY A 213 37.66 -17.30 3.89
C GLY A 213 39.05 -17.08 3.24
N PRO A 214 39.57 -18.08 2.52
CA PRO A 214 40.95 -18.05 1.98
C PRO A 214 41.14 -17.17 0.74
N PHE A 215 40.06 -16.77 0.05
CA PHE A 215 40.16 -15.98 -1.16
C PHE A 215 40.10 -14.48 -0.87
N ARG A 216 40.81 -13.69 -1.68
CA ARG A 216 40.62 -12.23 -1.69
C ARG A 216 39.44 -11.87 -2.60
N SER A 217 38.62 -10.96 -2.14
CA SER A 217 37.53 -10.40 -2.94
C SER A 217 38.06 -9.27 -3.84
N VAL A 218 37.62 -9.25 -5.09
CA VAL A 218 37.76 -8.14 -6.04
C VAL A 218 36.39 -7.69 -6.42
N ARG A 219 36.14 -6.37 -6.34
CA ARG A 219 34.86 -5.79 -6.71
C ARG A 219 34.95 -5.13 -8.08
N GLU A 220 34.01 -5.42 -8.93
CA GLU A 220 33.73 -4.73 -10.20
C GLU A 220 32.29 -4.26 -10.22
N THR A 221 31.98 -3.17 -10.93
CA THR A 221 30.60 -2.71 -11.13
C THR A 221 30.27 -2.88 -12.60
N ILE A 222 29.17 -3.55 -12.88
CA ILE A 222 28.61 -3.69 -14.23
C ILE A 222 27.32 -2.87 -14.34
N THR A 223 27.11 -2.21 -15.48
CA THR A 223 25.83 -1.57 -15.79
C THR A 223 25.01 -2.49 -16.67
N VAL A 224 23.87 -2.92 -16.16
CA VAL A 224 22.93 -3.78 -16.86
C VAL A 224 21.96 -2.89 -17.63
N ARG A 225 21.97 -2.99 -18.95
CA ARG A 225 21.06 -2.24 -19.83
C ARG A 225 19.82 -3.06 -20.10
N ASN A 226 18.72 -2.62 -19.53
CA ASN A 226 17.44 -3.28 -19.72
C ASN A 226 16.59 -2.49 -20.77
N PRO A 227 16.56 -2.93 -22.03
CA PRO A 227 15.89 -2.20 -23.12
C PRO A 227 14.37 -2.22 -23.04
N ALA A 228 13.84 -3.11 -22.18
CA ALA A 228 12.42 -3.29 -22.15
C ALA A 228 11.95 -3.43 -20.75
N LEU A 229 11.24 -2.86 -20.05
CA LEU A 229 10.43 -3.62 -19.12
C LEU A 229 10.23 -3.14 -17.70
N ARG A 230 10.72 -1.98 -17.32
CA ARG A 230 10.16 -1.45 -16.10
C ARG A 230 8.78 -0.90 -16.42
N GLN A 231 7.76 -1.53 -15.86
CA GLN A 231 6.42 -0.98 -15.93
C GLN A 231 6.26 0.11 -14.87
N THR A 232 5.78 1.29 -15.29
CA THR A 232 5.36 2.33 -14.36
C THR A 232 3.98 1.97 -13.78
N GLN A 233 3.58 2.68 -12.74
CA GLN A 233 2.24 2.53 -12.15
C GLN A 233 1.11 2.78 -13.18
N GLN A 234 1.39 3.55 -14.23
CA GLN A 234 0.46 3.81 -15.34
C GLN A 234 0.52 2.72 -16.43
N GLY A 235 1.26 1.63 -16.21
CA GLY A 235 1.40 0.55 -17.17
C GLY A 235 2.30 0.84 -18.36
N LEU A 236 3.05 1.96 -18.32
CA LEU A 236 4.01 2.28 -19.37
C LEU A 236 5.29 1.48 -19.16
N SER A 237 5.80 0.88 -20.23
CA SER A 237 7.11 0.25 -20.21
C SER A 237 8.18 1.29 -20.50
N VAL A 238 9.13 1.43 -19.58
CA VAL A 238 10.27 2.34 -19.73
C VAL A 238 11.57 1.58 -19.66
N ASN A 239 12.51 1.92 -20.52
CA ASN A 239 13.86 1.41 -20.48
C ASN A 239 14.60 2.05 -19.33
N TYR A 240 15.38 1.26 -18.60
CA TYR A 240 16.28 1.80 -17.58
C TYR A 240 17.51 0.91 -17.41
N ASP A 241 18.60 1.57 -17.06
CA ASP A 241 19.83 0.90 -16.71
C ASP A 241 19.93 0.82 -15.19
N PHE A 242 20.47 -0.27 -14.67
CA PHE A 242 20.81 -0.38 -13.27
C PHE A 242 22.23 -0.93 -13.09
N ASP A 243 22.89 -0.54 -12.02
CA ASP A 243 24.21 -1.01 -11.69
C ASP A 243 24.14 -2.24 -10.78
N ALA A 244 25.04 -3.17 -10.99
CA ALA A 244 25.26 -4.31 -10.10
C ALA A 244 26.74 -4.40 -9.72
N ASP A 245 27.02 -4.56 -8.44
CA ASP A 245 28.36 -4.84 -7.96
C ASP A 245 28.61 -6.34 -7.96
N VAL A 246 29.68 -6.74 -8.63
CA VAL A 246 30.13 -8.12 -8.74
C VAL A 246 31.40 -8.30 -7.90
N TYR A 247 31.31 -9.18 -6.90
CA TYR A 247 32.44 -9.53 -6.02
C TYR A 247 33.00 -10.88 -6.43
N LEU A 248 34.21 -10.86 -6.93
CA LEU A 248 34.90 -12.00 -7.52
C LEU A 248 35.93 -12.55 -6.56
N PRO A 249 36.00 -13.89 -6.35
CA PRO A 249 37.12 -14.54 -5.69
C PRO A 249 38.38 -14.48 -6.57
N SER A 250 39.48 -14.04 -6.02
CA SER A 250 40.76 -14.03 -6.77
C SER A 250 41.39 -15.41 -6.80
N GLY A 251 41.82 -15.85 -7.99
CA GLY A 251 42.58 -17.10 -8.15
C GLY A 251 41.72 -18.37 -8.23
N LEU A 252 40.48 -18.22 -8.71
CA LEU A 252 39.64 -19.37 -9.06
C LEU A 252 40.33 -20.29 -10.06
N ILE A 253 40.14 -21.58 -9.87
CA ILE A 253 40.63 -22.63 -10.79
C ILE A 253 39.49 -23.32 -11.55
N GLU A 254 38.26 -23.06 -11.14
CA GLU A 254 37.01 -23.54 -11.75
C GLU A 254 35.92 -22.48 -11.59
N PRO A 255 34.87 -22.51 -12.41
CA PRO A 255 33.74 -21.62 -12.27
C PRO A 255 33.08 -21.71 -10.89
N ALA A 256 32.69 -20.56 -10.31
CA ALA A 256 32.15 -20.46 -8.98
C ALA A 256 30.62 -20.31 -8.99
N PRO A 257 29.89 -20.93 -8.04
CA PRO A 257 28.48 -20.69 -7.86
C PRO A 257 28.21 -19.22 -7.59
N ILE A 258 27.04 -18.77 -8.04
CA ILE A 258 26.63 -17.36 -7.96
C ILE A 258 25.61 -17.17 -6.84
N VAL A 259 25.78 -16.13 -6.02
CA VAL A 259 24.80 -15.68 -5.05
C VAL A 259 24.39 -14.24 -5.38
N ILE A 260 23.16 -14.05 -5.80
CA ILE A 260 22.60 -12.70 -6.05
C ILE A 260 21.99 -12.19 -4.75
N ILE A 261 22.30 -10.95 -4.35
CA ILE A 261 21.85 -10.36 -3.09
C ILE A 261 20.91 -9.19 -3.38
N SER A 262 19.63 -9.34 -3.06
CA SER A 262 18.59 -8.33 -3.23
C SER A 262 18.43 -7.52 -1.96
N HIS A 263 18.64 -6.19 -2.04
CA HIS A 263 18.57 -5.29 -0.89
C HIS A 263 17.12 -4.94 -0.50
N GLY A 264 16.91 -4.48 0.74
CA GLY A 264 15.62 -4.04 1.27
C GLY A 264 15.12 -2.72 0.67
N PHE A 265 13.89 -2.35 1.03
CA PHE A 265 13.31 -1.07 0.60
C PHE A 265 14.14 0.14 1.08
N GLY A 266 14.44 1.02 0.14
CA GLY A 266 15.18 2.25 0.41
C GLY A 266 16.63 2.04 0.84
N ASP A 267 17.22 0.89 0.54
CA ASP A 267 18.60 0.53 0.79
C ASP A 267 19.43 0.66 -0.51
N VAL A 268 20.67 0.26 -0.51
CA VAL A 268 21.59 0.31 -1.66
C VAL A 268 22.43 -0.96 -1.70
N LYS A 269 22.98 -1.28 -2.86
CA LYS A 269 23.88 -2.43 -3.04
C LYS A 269 25.06 -2.42 -2.08
N GLU A 270 25.63 -1.26 -1.75
CA GLU A 270 26.74 -1.13 -0.81
C GLU A 270 26.40 -1.59 0.61
N SER A 271 25.12 -1.65 0.99
CA SER A 271 24.70 -2.15 2.30
C SER A 271 25.03 -3.60 2.52
N PHE A 272 25.22 -4.37 1.41
CA PHE A 272 25.53 -5.78 1.44
C PHE A 272 26.98 -6.11 1.08
N THR A 273 27.86 -5.11 0.95
CA THR A 273 29.30 -5.29 0.77
C THR A 273 29.87 -6.28 1.79
N PHE A 274 29.47 -6.22 3.05
CA PHE A 274 29.93 -7.08 4.13
C PHE A 274 29.66 -8.57 3.88
N LEU A 275 28.52 -8.89 3.26
CA LEU A 275 28.13 -10.26 2.93
C LEU A 275 28.74 -10.69 1.60
N ALA A 276 28.71 -9.83 0.60
CA ALA A 276 29.23 -10.09 -0.72
C ALA A 276 30.76 -10.37 -0.70
N GLU A 277 31.54 -9.53 0.02
CA GLU A 277 32.97 -9.77 0.24
C GLU A 277 33.20 -11.06 1.02
N HIS A 278 32.33 -11.35 1.99
CA HIS A 278 32.44 -12.57 2.79
C HIS A 278 32.17 -13.81 1.94
N LEU A 279 31.13 -13.83 1.13
CA LEU A 279 30.83 -14.90 0.18
C LEU A 279 31.99 -15.09 -0.84
N ALA A 280 32.50 -13.99 -1.40
CA ALA A 280 33.63 -14.04 -2.31
C ALA A 280 34.89 -14.61 -1.63
N SER A 281 35.11 -14.32 -0.35
CA SER A 281 36.23 -14.91 0.40
C SER A 281 36.15 -16.43 0.57
N TYR A 282 34.95 -17.00 0.42
CA TYR A 282 34.71 -18.45 0.41
C TYR A 282 34.58 -19.05 -1.01
N GLY A 283 34.88 -18.24 -2.04
CA GLY A 283 34.90 -18.71 -3.41
C GLY A 283 33.58 -18.69 -4.16
N PHE A 284 32.57 -17.95 -3.67
CA PHE A 284 31.33 -17.66 -4.39
C PHE A 284 31.47 -16.37 -5.19
N VAL A 285 30.88 -16.28 -6.35
CA VAL A 285 30.61 -14.97 -6.96
C VAL A 285 29.37 -14.37 -6.31
N ALA A 286 29.52 -13.18 -5.73
CA ALA A 286 28.37 -12.47 -5.17
C ALA A 286 28.03 -11.28 -6.05
N ILE A 287 26.75 -11.13 -6.42
CA ILE A 287 26.26 -10.04 -7.26
C ILE A 287 25.17 -9.28 -6.51
N VAL A 288 25.33 -7.97 -6.41
CA VAL A 288 24.40 -7.09 -5.69
C VAL A 288 23.87 -6.04 -6.65
N PRO A 289 22.69 -6.22 -7.26
CA PRO A 289 22.06 -5.23 -8.10
C PRO A 289 21.43 -4.09 -7.26
N ASP A 290 21.39 -2.88 -7.82
CA ASP A 290 20.49 -1.81 -7.35
C ASP A 290 19.09 -2.01 -7.93
N HIS A 291 18.07 -1.80 -7.11
CA HIS A 291 16.66 -1.80 -7.52
C HIS A 291 16.15 -0.35 -7.61
N VAL A 292 16.29 0.25 -8.79
CA VAL A 292 16.12 1.69 -9.02
C VAL A 292 14.77 2.26 -8.52
N GLY A 293 13.69 1.46 -8.55
CA GLY A 293 12.33 1.90 -8.11
C GLY A 293 12.08 1.82 -6.61
N SER A 294 13.06 1.34 -5.83
CA SER A 294 12.90 1.09 -4.41
C SER A 294 14.22 1.22 -3.62
N ASP A 295 15.20 1.90 -4.20
CA ASP A 295 16.51 2.17 -3.61
C ASP A 295 16.53 3.38 -2.67
N LEU A 296 17.72 3.73 -2.17
CA LEU A 296 17.92 4.90 -1.31
C LEU A 296 17.58 6.21 -2.03
N GLN A 297 17.89 6.32 -3.32
CA GLN A 297 17.61 7.52 -4.10
C GLN A 297 16.10 7.73 -4.24
N TYR A 298 15.35 6.67 -4.56
CA TYR A 298 13.89 6.68 -4.61
C TYR A 298 13.30 7.13 -3.27
N ARG A 299 13.75 6.52 -2.16
CA ARG A 299 13.31 6.88 -0.82
C ARG A 299 13.60 8.36 -0.48
N GLN A 300 14.79 8.85 -0.85
CA GLN A 300 15.15 10.26 -0.61
C GLN A 300 14.29 11.22 -1.44
N GLN A 301 14.03 10.89 -2.70
CA GLN A 301 13.15 11.70 -3.54
C GLN A 301 11.72 11.72 -3.00
N TYR A 302 11.23 10.58 -2.50
CA TYR A 302 9.94 10.51 -1.82
C TYR A 302 9.90 11.40 -0.57
N LEU A 303 10.88 11.27 0.35
CA LEU A 303 10.92 12.09 1.56
C LEU A 303 11.13 13.59 1.29
N GLN A 304 11.61 13.97 0.11
CA GLN A 304 11.73 15.35 -0.35
C GLN A 304 10.48 15.87 -1.07
N GLY A 305 9.41 15.08 -1.15
CA GLY A 305 8.18 15.44 -1.83
C GLY A 305 8.27 15.46 -3.36
N ARG A 306 9.26 14.78 -3.95
CA ARG A 306 9.42 14.69 -5.40
C ARG A 306 8.71 13.51 -6.05
N LEU A 307 8.33 12.52 -5.25
CA LEU A 307 7.60 11.33 -5.65
C LEU A 307 6.37 11.19 -4.75
N ASN A 308 5.25 10.80 -5.32
CA ASN A 308 3.97 10.73 -4.60
C ASN A 308 3.72 9.37 -3.94
N THR A 309 4.50 8.35 -4.27
CA THR A 309 4.28 6.98 -3.80
C THR A 309 5.52 6.46 -3.09
N LEU A 310 5.36 5.95 -1.86
CA LEU A 310 6.47 5.36 -1.09
C LEU A 310 6.99 4.09 -1.76
N LEU A 311 6.10 3.23 -2.26
CA LEU A 311 6.43 1.99 -2.96
C LEU A 311 5.42 1.79 -4.09
N SER A 312 5.91 1.65 -5.33
CA SER A 312 5.05 1.30 -6.46
C SER A 312 4.60 -0.17 -6.34
N PRO A 313 3.31 -0.48 -6.60
CA PRO A 313 2.85 -1.87 -6.71
C PRO A 313 3.69 -2.72 -7.66
N MET A 314 4.19 -2.10 -8.72
CA MET A 314 4.99 -2.77 -9.75
C MET A 314 6.33 -3.30 -9.24
N GLU A 315 6.84 -2.82 -8.10
CA GLU A 315 8.10 -3.31 -7.55
C GLU A 315 8.04 -4.80 -7.13
N PHE A 316 6.85 -5.29 -6.79
CA PHE A 316 6.67 -6.72 -6.51
C PHE A 316 6.85 -7.60 -7.75
N ILE A 317 6.73 -7.03 -8.95
CA ILE A 317 6.94 -7.69 -10.24
C ILE A 317 8.31 -7.32 -10.82
N ASN A 318 8.64 -6.02 -10.83
CA ASN A 318 9.86 -5.53 -11.46
C ASN A 318 11.11 -6.12 -10.84
N ARG A 319 11.21 -6.20 -9.50
CA ARG A 319 12.42 -6.67 -8.82
C ARG A 319 12.76 -8.14 -9.13
N PRO A 320 11.83 -9.11 -9.08
CA PRO A 320 12.12 -10.47 -9.57
C PRO A 320 12.53 -10.49 -11.04
N GLN A 321 11.83 -9.73 -11.91
CA GLN A 321 12.17 -9.65 -13.32
C GLN A 321 13.54 -9.02 -13.59
N GLU A 322 13.97 -8.04 -12.80
CA GLU A 322 15.33 -7.47 -12.86
C GLU A 322 16.40 -8.53 -12.59
N ILE A 323 16.17 -9.38 -11.59
CA ILE A 323 17.12 -10.46 -11.28
C ILE A 323 17.12 -11.52 -12.38
N SER A 324 15.96 -11.94 -12.87
CA SER A 324 15.90 -12.89 -14.00
C SER A 324 16.57 -12.30 -15.24
N PHE A 325 16.34 -11.02 -15.53
CA PHE A 325 17.02 -10.34 -16.63
C PHE A 325 18.54 -10.21 -16.42
N LEU A 326 18.98 -9.94 -15.18
CA LEU A 326 20.41 -9.96 -14.85
C LEU A 326 21.02 -11.33 -15.18
N ILE A 327 20.35 -12.42 -14.83
CA ILE A 327 20.81 -13.77 -15.14
C ILE A 327 20.87 -13.99 -16.65
N ASP A 328 19.88 -13.53 -17.43
CA ASP A 328 19.92 -13.57 -18.91
C ASP A 328 21.15 -12.84 -19.47
N GLN A 329 21.53 -11.70 -18.88
CA GLN A 329 22.72 -10.96 -19.29
C GLN A 329 24.02 -11.69 -18.91
N LEU A 330 24.03 -12.39 -17.78
CA LEU A 330 25.18 -13.26 -17.41
C LEU A 330 25.34 -14.44 -18.38
N GLU A 331 24.23 -15.04 -18.83
CA GLU A 331 24.27 -16.09 -19.86
C GLU A 331 24.88 -15.60 -21.17
N ILE A 332 24.50 -14.40 -21.60
CA ILE A 332 25.07 -13.74 -22.78
C ILE A 332 26.58 -13.51 -22.59
N LEU A 333 26.99 -12.94 -21.44
CA LEU A 333 28.38 -12.66 -21.12
C LEU A 333 29.22 -13.93 -21.12
N VAL A 334 28.74 -15.00 -20.53
CA VAL A 334 29.39 -16.31 -20.51
C VAL A 334 29.52 -16.91 -21.92
N ALA A 335 28.48 -16.77 -22.75
CA ALA A 335 28.50 -17.25 -24.13
C ALA A 335 29.48 -16.48 -25.03
N GLU A 336 29.65 -15.18 -24.80
CA GLU A 336 30.47 -14.29 -25.63
C GLU A 336 31.95 -14.21 -25.15
N SER A 337 32.23 -14.50 -23.88
CA SER A 337 33.55 -14.31 -23.28
C SER A 337 34.05 -15.56 -22.53
N PRO A 338 35.13 -16.23 -23.04
CA PRO A 338 35.76 -17.32 -22.32
C PRO A 338 36.26 -16.93 -20.91
N GLU A 339 36.57 -15.67 -20.70
CA GLU A 339 37.00 -15.16 -19.40
C GLU A 339 35.87 -15.25 -18.37
N TRP A 340 34.66 -14.80 -18.71
CA TRP A 340 33.48 -14.91 -17.83
C TRP A 340 33.01 -16.36 -17.68
N ALA A 341 33.11 -17.17 -18.75
CA ALA A 341 32.81 -18.59 -18.69
C ALA A 341 33.73 -19.37 -17.73
N ALA A 342 34.94 -18.88 -17.49
CA ALA A 342 35.88 -19.46 -16.51
C ALA A 342 35.58 -19.03 -15.06
N ILE A 343 34.67 -18.05 -14.84
CA ILE A 343 34.38 -17.47 -13.53
C ILE A 343 32.99 -17.87 -13.05
N PHE A 344 31.94 -17.81 -13.92
CA PHE A 344 30.56 -17.99 -13.54
C PHE A 344 30.05 -19.40 -13.77
N ASP A 345 29.49 -20.01 -12.74
CA ASP A 345 28.75 -21.26 -12.84
C ASP A 345 27.24 -20.94 -12.83
N LEU A 346 26.64 -20.90 -14.00
CA LEU A 346 25.24 -20.55 -14.19
C LEU A 346 24.26 -21.68 -13.83
N ASP A 347 24.74 -22.89 -13.60
CA ASP A 347 23.90 -24.01 -13.14
C ASP A 347 23.67 -23.97 -11.62
N ARG A 348 24.46 -23.15 -10.88
CA ARG A 348 24.44 -23.06 -9.42
C ARG A 348 24.24 -21.63 -8.96
N ILE A 349 22.99 -21.13 -9.10
CA ILE A 349 22.60 -19.78 -8.72
C ILE A 349 21.71 -19.83 -7.48
N GLY A 350 22.02 -19.03 -6.46
CA GLY A 350 21.17 -18.78 -5.31
C GLY A 350 20.83 -17.32 -5.16
N VAL A 351 19.74 -17.01 -4.44
CA VAL A 351 19.34 -15.64 -4.12
C VAL A 351 19.26 -15.43 -2.62
N ALA A 352 19.97 -14.42 -2.12
CA ALA A 352 19.80 -13.91 -0.76
C ALA A 352 18.98 -12.62 -0.82
N GLY A 353 17.99 -12.47 0.05
CA GLY A 353 17.23 -11.24 0.18
C GLY A 353 17.20 -10.71 1.60
N ASP A 354 16.94 -9.42 1.77
CA ASP A 354 16.70 -8.80 3.07
C ASP A 354 15.45 -7.91 2.99
N SER A 355 14.48 -8.10 3.91
CA SER A 355 13.25 -7.32 3.91
C SER A 355 12.50 -7.46 2.57
N LEU A 356 12.19 -6.36 1.87
CA LEU A 356 11.60 -6.39 0.52
C LEU A 356 12.46 -7.20 -0.48
N GLY A 357 13.78 -7.28 -0.28
CA GLY A 357 14.65 -8.16 -1.06
C GLY A 357 14.37 -9.65 -0.81
N SER A 358 13.94 -10.01 0.40
CA SER A 358 13.48 -11.37 0.68
C SER A 358 12.16 -11.69 0.00
N THR A 359 11.23 -10.73 -0.07
CA THR A 359 10.01 -10.85 -0.87
C THR A 359 10.36 -11.16 -2.34
N THR A 360 11.34 -10.42 -2.90
CA THR A 360 11.88 -10.69 -4.25
C THR A 360 12.44 -12.11 -4.38
N ALA A 361 13.26 -12.55 -3.40
CA ALA A 361 13.87 -13.88 -3.40
C ALA A 361 12.83 -15.01 -3.30
N LEU A 362 11.77 -14.81 -2.48
CA LEU A 362 10.66 -15.75 -2.35
C LEU A 362 9.86 -15.88 -3.65
N ALA A 363 9.59 -14.76 -4.36
CA ALA A 363 8.95 -14.79 -5.67
C ALA A 363 9.75 -15.63 -6.67
N LEU A 364 11.08 -15.41 -6.74
CA LEU A 364 11.98 -16.17 -7.61
C LEU A 364 12.05 -17.66 -7.23
N ALA A 365 11.82 -18.00 -5.96
CA ALA A 365 11.74 -19.37 -5.46
C ALA A 365 10.43 -20.07 -5.79
N GLY A 366 9.42 -19.37 -6.31
CA GLY A 366 8.12 -19.92 -6.66
C GLY A 366 6.95 -19.45 -5.78
N ALA A 367 7.15 -18.49 -4.87
CA ALA A 367 6.04 -17.90 -4.15
C ALA A 367 5.17 -17.06 -5.10
N GLU A 368 4.03 -17.60 -5.50
CA GLU A 368 3.07 -16.92 -6.37
C GLU A 368 2.30 -15.85 -5.60
N ILE A 369 2.14 -14.66 -6.19
CA ILE A 369 1.25 -13.63 -5.65
C ILE A 369 -0.19 -14.05 -5.91
N ASN A 370 -0.94 -14.34 -4.84
CA ASN A 370 -2.37 -14.65 -4.90
C ASN A 370 -3.19 -13.38 -4.69
N HIS A 371 -3.66 -12.79 -5.79
CA HIS A 371 -4.36 -11.50 -5.74
C HIS A 371 -5.67 -11.57 -4.92
N ALA A 372 -6.43 -12.64 -5.00
CA ALA A 372 -7.68 -12.78 -4.25
C ALA A 372 -7.44 -12.82 -2.73
N ARG A 373 -6.43 -13.60 -2.30
CA ARG A 373 -6.00 -13.65 -0.89
C ARG A 373 -5.50 -12.28 -0.41
N LEU A 374 -4.73 -11.59 -1.24
CA LEU A 374 -4.20 -10.28 -0.91
C LEU A 374 -5.32 -9.25 -0.68
N VAL A 375 -6.36 -9.25 -1.53
CA VAL A 375 -7.52 -8.36 -1.37
C VAL A 375 -8.26 -8.64 -0.05
N GLU A 376 -8.42 -9.92 0.31
CA GLU A 376 -9.01 -10.31 1.60
C GLU A 376 -8.17 -9.83 2.78
N ALA A 377 -6.84 -10.06 2.74
CA ALA A 377 -5.92 -9.66 3.79
C ALA A 377 -5.77 -8.13 3.93
N CYS A 378 -6.04 -7.39 2.86
CA CYS A 378 -5.90 -5.94 2.79
C CYS A 378 -7.23 -5.20 3.05
N ASN A 379 -8.17 -5.83 3.73
CA ASN A 379 -9.46 -5.22 4.05
C ASN A 379 -9.27 -3.96 4.93
N PRO A 380 -9.63 -2.76 4.46
CA PRO A 380 -9.44 -1.51 5.19
C PRO A 380 -10.32 -1.42 6.47
N ALA A 381 -11.32 -2.29 6.61
CA ALA A 381 -12.14 -2.32 7.83
C ALA A 381 -11.37 -2.86 9.04
N GLU A 382 -10.29 -3.62 8.84
CA GLU A 382 -9.50 -4.17 9.92
C GLU A 382 -8.36 -3.22 10.33
N ILE A 383 -8.17 -3.06 11.64
CA ILE A 383 -7.04 -2.32 12.19
C ILE A 383 -5.83 -3.25 12.17
N SER A 384 -4.73 -2.84 11.55
CA SER A 384 -3.46 -3.53 11.64
C SER A 384 -2.35 -2.63 12.15
N LEU A 385 -1.52 -3.16 13.05
CA LEU A 385 -0.25 -2.56 13.46
C LEU A 385 0.94 -3.12 12.66
N ASN A 386 0.69 -4.06 11.77
CA ASN A 386 1.71 -4.68 10.94
C ASN A 386 2.11 -3.74 9.79
N PHE A 387 3.30 -3.11 9.92
CA PHE A 387 3.80 -2.21 8.87
C PHE A 387 4.06 -2.93 7.54
N ALA A 388 4.48 -4.20 7.58
CA ALA A 388 4.73 -4.99 6.36
C ALA A 388 3.46 -5.14 5.52
N VAL A 389 2.32 -5.44 6.16
CA VAL A 389 1.01 -5.57 5.48
C VAL A 389 0.65 -4.32 4.66
N TYR A 390 0.93 -3.11 5.18
CA TYR A 390 0.65 -1.90 4.42
C TYR A 390 1.51 -1.76 3.15
N LEU A 391 2.74 -2.29 3.16
CA LEU A 391 3.57 -2.37 1.96
C LEU A 391 3.03 -3.44 1.01
N GLU A 392 2.74 -4.62 1.51
CA GLU A 392 2.21 -5.75 0.73
C GLU A 392 0.88 -5.40 0.07
N CYS A 393 0.00 -4.71 0.79
CA CYS A 393 -1.29 -4.25 0.29
C CYS A 393 -1.18 -3.25 -0.88
N ARG A 394 0.01 -2.68 -1.13
CA ARG A 394 0.21 -1.94 -2.39
C ARG A 394 0.03 -2.85 -3.61
N ALA A 395 0.35 -4.14 -3.49
CA ALA A 395 0.21 -5.09 -4.59
C ALA A 395 -1.27 -5.37 -4.98
N GLN A 396 -2.26 -5.05 -4.14
CA GLN A 396 -3.67 -5.13 -4.54
C GLN A 396 -4.04 -4.21 -5.72
N HIS A 397 -3.21 -3.18 -5.97
CA HIS A 397 -3.37 -2.28 -7.12
C HIS A 397 -2.72 -2.81 -8.41
N LEU A 398 -2.10 -3.98 -8.37
CA LEU A 398 -1.72 -4.70 -9.58
C LEU A 398 -2.97 -5.20 -10.31
N PRO A 399 -2.89 -5.45 -11.64
CA PRO A 399 -3.97 -6.15 -12.33
C PRO A 399 -4.38 -7.43 -11.58
N PRO A 400 -5.69 -7.73 -11.43
CA PRO A 400 -6.18 -8.83 -10.61
C PRO A 400 -5.96 -10.19 -11.27
N GLN A 401 -4.75 -10.67 -11.16
CA GLN A 401 -4.31 -11.99 -11.61
C GLN A 401 -3.26 -12.51 -10.64
N ASN A 402 -3.03 -13.81 -10.65
CA ASN A 402 -1.89 -14.37 -9.96
C ASN A 402 -0.61 -14.12 -10.76
N TYR A 403 0.50 -13.95 -10.04
CA TYR A 403 1.80 -13.68 -10.65
C TYR A 403 2.78 -14.77 -10.21
N ASP A 404 3.07 -15.68 -11.14
CA ASP A 404 4.19 -16.61 -11.05
C ASP A 404 5.44 -15.93 -11.60
N LEU A 405 6.41 -15.67 -10.70
CA LEU A 405 7.67 -14.99 -10.98
C LEU A 405 8.86 -15.91 -10.68
N ALA A 406 8.61 -17.21 -10.62
CA ALA A 406 9.63 -18.22 -10.40
C ALA A 406 10.68 -18.22 -11.52
N ASP A 407 11.95 -18.32 -11.13
CA ASP A 407 13.04 -18.54 -12.07
C ASP A 407 13.69 -19.92 -11.82
N PRO A 408 13.55 -20.88 -12.72
CA PRO A 408 14.02 -22.26 -12.50
C PRO A 408 15.56 -22.39 -12.40
N ARG A 409 16.29 -21.33 -12.72
CA ARG A 409 17.75 -21.25 -12.55
C ARG A 409 18.15 -21.07 -11.08
N ILE A 410 17.23 -20.56 -10.24
CA ILE A 410 17.46 -20.40 -8.80
C ILE A 410 17.36 -21.78 -8.13
N LYS A 411 18.41 -22.15 -7.37
CA LYS A 411 18.53 -23.46 -6.74
C LYS A 411 18.34 -23.44 -5.23
N ALA A 412 18.51 -22.30 -4.58
CA ALA A 412 18.33 -22.16 -3.15
C ALA A 412 18.10 -20.68 -2.77
N VAL A 413 17.44 -20.41 -1.66
CA VAL A 413 17.12 -19.06 -1.20
C VAL A 413 17.43 -18.85 0.28
N VAL A 414 17.98 -17.67 0.61
CA VAL A 414 18.12 -17.17 1.98
C VAL A 414 17.28 -15.90 2.10
N ALA A 415 16.24 -15.93 2.94
CA ALA A 415 15.32 -14.82 3.17
C ALA A 415 15.54 -14.23 4.56
N GLY A 416 16.18 -13.06 4.64
CA GLY A 416 16.38 -12.31 5.88
C GLY A 416 15.22 -11.37 6.16
N HIS A 417 14.59 -11.51 7.32
CA HIS A 417 13.47 -10.67 7.76
C HIS A 417 12.39 -10.50 6.69
N PRO A 418 11.89 -11.60 6.07
CA PRO A 418 10.97 -11.52 4.94
C PRO A 418 9.65 -10.83 5.30
N LEU A 419 9.07 -10.17 4.28
CA LEU A 419 7.68 -9.82 4.19
C LEU A 419 7.02 -10.74 3.16
N GLY A 420 5.74 -10.96 3.25
CA GLY A 420 5.02 -11.75 2.25
C GLY A 420 3.87 -12.58 2.81
N GLY A 421 3.57 -12.42 4.12
CA GLY A 421 2.49 -13.16 4.76
C GLY A 421 1.14 -12.93 4.08
N ALA A 422 0.79 -11.70 3.80
CA ALA A 422 -0.42 -11.34 3.07
C ALA A 422 -0.27 -11.48 1.55
N LEU A 423 0.93 -11.18 1.02
CA LEU A 423 1.19 -11.16 -0.42
C LEU A 423 1.10 -12.53 -1.07
N TYR A 424 1.72 -13.53 -0.46
CA TYR A 424 1.81 -14.89 -0.99
C TYR A 424 0.81 -15.85 -0.33
N GLY A 425 0.54 -15.65 0.95
CA GLY A 425 -0.28 -16.56 1.72
C GLY A 425 0.23 -18.01 1.74
N PRO A 426 -0.55 -18.92 2.34
CA PRO A 426 -0.18 -20.33 2.38
C PRO A 426 -0.10 -20.96 0.98
N GLU A 427 -0.85 -20.46 0.01
CA GLU A 427 -0.88 -20.96 -1.35
C GLU A 427 0.44 -20.68 -2.08
N GLY A 428 0.94 -19.43 -2.00
CA GLY A 428 2.20 -19.05 -2.64
C GLY A 428 3.41 -19.67 -1.94
N PHE A 429 3.48 -19.59 -0.62
CA PHE A 429 4.58 -20.23 0.13
C PHE A 429 4.61 -21.75 -0.07
N GLY A 430 3.44 -22.39 -0.24
CA GLY A 430 3.33 -23.83 -0.48
C GLY A 430 3.87 -24.29 -1.83
N GLN A 431 4.16 -23.39 -2.76
CA GLN A 431 4.73 -23.72 -4.07
C GLN A 431 6.27 -23.75 -4.07
N ILE A 432 6.91 -23.26 -3.01
CA ILE A 432 8.37 -23.27 -2.91
C ILE A 432 8.85 -24.69 -2.63
N ASP A 433 9.60 -25.28 -3.57
CA ASP A 433 10.13 -26.65 -3.51
C ASP A 433 11.66 -26.72 -3.39
N ILE A 434 12.36 -25.59 -3.47
CA ILE A 434 13.83 -25.49 -3.34
C ILE A 434 14.26 -25.22 -1.88
N PRO A 435 15.54 -25.52 -1.52
CA PRO A 435 16.07 -25.22 -0.20
C PRO A 435 15.90 -23.76 0.20
N LEU A 436 15.38 -23.53 1.41
CA LEU A 436 15.08 -22.19 1.91
C LEU A 436 15.48 -22.01 3.37
N MET A 437 16.20 -20.92 3.66
CA MET A 437 16.49 -20.50 5.02
C MET A 437 15.86 -19.13 5.29
N MET A 438 14.98 -19.05 6.29
CA MET A 438 14.46 -17.80 6.84
C MET A 438 15.29 -17.35 8.04
N VAL A 439 15.68 -16.07 8.09
CA VAL A 439 16.33 -15.46 9.26
C VAL A 439 15.36 -14.44 9.85
N SER A 440 15.07 -14.55 11.14
CA SER A 440 14.05 -13.78 11.84
C SER A 440 14.60 -13.14 13.11
N GLY A 441 14.12 -11.94 13.46
CA GLY A 441 14.38 -11.31 14.74
C GLY A 441 13.19 -11.45 15.71
N SER A 442 13.42 -11.89 16.94
CA SER A 442 12.33 -12.05 17.92
C SER A 442 11.64 -10.73 18.32
N ARG A 443 12.24 -9.58 17.98
CA ARG A 443 11.72 -8.23 18.23
C ARG A 443 11.58 -7.41 16.95
N ASP A 444 11.35 -8.09 15.84
CA ASP A 444 11.06 -7.43 14.58
C ASP A 444 9.67 -6.80 14.64
N ILE A 445 9.62 -5.45 14.62
CA ILE A 445 8.37 -4.68 14.61
C ILE A 445 8.05 -4.12 13.21
N VAL A 446 8.95 -4.26 12.27
CA VAL A 446 8.76 -3.85 10.87
C VAL A 446 8.06 -4.94 10.09
N ALA A 447 8.56 -6.18 10.23
CA ALA A 447 7.95 -7.40 9.72
C ALA A 447 7.70 -8.36 10.89
N PRO A 448 6.53 -8.28 11.55
CA PRO A 448 6.26 -9.05 12.76
C PRO A 448 6.36 -10.55 12.53
N GLY A 449 7.23 -11.21 13.33
CA GLY A 449 7.56 -12.61 13.10
C GLY A 449 6.36 -13.56 13.00
N VAL A 450 5.28 -13.30 13.77
CA VAL A 450 4.09 -14.16 13.77
C VAL A 450 3.47 -14.22 12.37
N THR A 451 3.21 -13.08 11.76
CA THR A 451 2.48 -12.96 10.49
C THR A 451 3.38 -13.11 9.26
N GLU A 452 4.63 -12.64 9.36
CA GLU A 452 5.52 -12.52 8.21
C GLU A 452 6.55 -13.64 8.09
N GLN A 453 6.80 -14.40 9.16
CA GLN A 453 7.91 -15.34 9.20
C GLN A 453 7.53 -16.69 9.80
N PHE A 454 6.92 -16.72 11.01
CA PHE A 454 6.69 -17.99 11.71
C PHE A 454 5.52 -18.79 11.14
N HIS A 455 4.38 -18.14 10.85
CA HIS A 455 3.28 -18.80 10.16
C HIS A 455 3.65 -19.13 8.69
N PRO A 456 4.26 -18.21 7.92
CA PRO A 456 4.78 -18.55 6.58
C PRO A 456 5.76 -19.72 6.56
N PHE A 457 6.60 -19.89 7.59
CA PHE A 457 7.49 -21.04 7.67
C PHE A 457 6.73 -22.38 7.77
N ILE A 458 5.54 -22.40 8.39
CA ILE A 458 4.68 -23.60 8.47
C ILE A 458 4.14 -23.94 7.07
N TRP A 459 3.84 -22.94 6.25
CA TRP A 459 3.24 -23.12 4.92
C TRP A 459 4.21 -23.72 3.89
N LEU A 460 5.53 -23.58 4.11
CA LEU A 460 6.56 -24.13 3.24
C LEU A 460 6.47 -25.66 3.17
N GLN A 461 6.45 -26.21 1.94
CA GLN A 461 6.37 -27.64 1.68
C GLN A 461 7.75 -28.27 1.42
N THR A 462 8.79 -27.48 1.12
CA THR A 462 10.14 -28.01 0.92
C THR A 462 10.65 -28.72 2.19
N GLU A 463 11.30 -29.88 2.01
CA GLU A 463 11.92 -30.63 3.12
C GLU A 463 13.20 -29.94 3.65
N GLN A 464 13.87 -29.12 2.81
CA GLN A 464 15.10 -28.41 3.16
C GLN A 464 14.79 -26.98 3.60
N LYS A 465 14.08 -26.83 4.71
CA LYS A 465 13.73 -25.52 5.28
C LYS A 465 14.36 -25.30 6.64
N TYR A 466 14.79 -24.07 6.87
CA TYR A 466 15.42 -23.64 8.12
C TYR A 466 14.81 -22.33 8.57
N LEU A 467 14.46 -22.23 9.87
CA LEU A 467 14.14 -20.98 10.51
C LEU A 467 15.24 -20.66 11.54
N ALA A 468 16.01 -19.62 11.27
CA ALA A 468 17.05 -19.11 12.14
C ALA A 468 16.54 -17.90 12.91
N LEU A 469 16.23 -18.07 14.20
CA LEU A 469 15.72 -17.03 15.06
C LEU A 469 16.88 -16.34 15.82
N LEU A 470 17.02 -15.04 15.63
CA LEU A 470 17.88 -14.15 16.41
C LEU A 470 17.08 -13.63 17.62
N ASP A 471 17.31 -14.21 18.82
CA ASP A 471 16.60 -13.74 20.01
C ASP A 471 17.17 -12.41 20.50
N VAL A 472 16.27 -11.50 20.82
CA VAL A 472 16.43 -10.05 20.97
C VAL A 472 16.79 -9.30 19.66
N GLY A 473 16.85 -9.99 18.53
CA GLY A 473 17.07 -9.41 17.21
C GLY A 473 15.90 -8.56 16.73
N THR A 474 16.19 -7.50 15.99
CA THR A 474 15.23 -6.63 15.30
C THR A 474 15.31 -6.85 13.78
N HIS A 475 14.53 -6.13 13.01
CA HIS A 475 14.56 -6.15 11.54
C HIS A 475 15.96 -5.89 10.93
N PHE A 476 16.85 -5.23 11.65
CA PHE A 476 18.17 -4.84 11.16
C PHE A 476 19.33 -5.62 11.80
N SER A 477 19.03 -6.70 12.53
CA SER A 477 20.06 -7.40 13.31
C SER A 477 21.00 -8.28 12.50
N SER A 478 20.63 -8.64 11.26
CA SER A 478 21.44 -9.48 10.36
C SER A 478 22.52 -8.71 9.59
N LYS A 479 22.55 -7.37 9.68
CA LYS A 479 23.50 -6.52 8.95
C LYS A 479 24.23 -5.52 9.86
N PRO A 480 25.48 -5.13 9.52
CA PRO A 480 26.27 -4.21 10.33
C PRO A 480 25.58 -2.85 10.44
N GLY A 481 25.81 -2.17 11.58
CA GLY A 481 25.36 -0.78 11.76
C GLY A 481 26.06 0.15 10.78
N ARG A 482 25.27 1.02 10.14
CA ARG A 482 25.74 2.23 9.50
C ARG A 482 25.46 3.41 10.43
N ASP A 483 26.01 4.59 10.12
CA ASP A 483 25.56 5.87 10.71
C ASP A 483 24.14 6.18 10.20
N GLU A 484 23.17 5.44 10.74
CA GLU A 484 21.77 5.57 10.36
C GLU A 484 21.23 6.88 10.94
N ALA A 485 20.64 7.69 10.09
CA ALA A 485 19.93 8.88 10.48
C ALA A 485 18.42 8.60 10.56
N GLY A 486 17.72 9.38 11.36
CA GLY A 486 16.28 9.35 11.39
C GLY A 486 15.69 8.14 12.12
N ILE A 487 14.49 7.74 11.68
CA ILE A 487 13.70 6.67 12.28
C ILE A 487 14.43 5.30 12.28
N PHE A 488 15.29 5.04 11.32
CA PHE A 488 16.03 3.79 11.21
C PHE A 488 16.95 3.53 12.41
N ARG A 489 17.53 4.59 13.01
CA ARG A 489 18.30 4.46 14.26
C ARG A 489 17.46 3.89 15.40
N LEU A 490 16.19 4.25 15.44
CA LEU A 490 15.27 3.79 16.47
C LEU A 490 14.91 2.30 16.33
N LEU A 491 14.97 1.77 15.11
CA LEU A 491 14.60 0.40 14.76
C LEU A 491 15.80 -0.55 14.72
N ALA A 492 17.03 0.00 14.74
CA ALA A 492 18.25 -0.75 14.47
C ALA A 492 18.57 -1.86 15.49
N GLY A 493 18.10 -1.72 16.74
CA GLY A 493 18.39 -2.69 17.80
C GLY A 493 19.84 -2.65 18.32
N GLN A 494 20.15 -3.60 19.20
CA GLN A 494 21.48 -3.76 19.82
C GLN A 494 22.14 -5.06 19.32
N HIS A 495 23.46 -5.17 19.52
CA HIS A 495 24.24 -6.38 19.24
C HIS A 495 24.20 -6.85 17.76
N ARG A 496 24.12 -5.92 16.84
CA ARG A 496 24.06 -6.21 15.39
C ARG A 496 25.30 -6.92 14.89
N GLU A 497 26.45 -6.67 15.50
CA GLU A 497 27.71 -7.36 15.22
C GLU A 497 27.59 -8.88 15.44
N VAL A 498 26.86 -9.31 16.47
CA VAL A 498 26.61 -10.74 16.76
C VAL A 498 25.68 -11.34 15.69
N GLY A 499 24.57 -10.66 15.42
CA GLY A 499 23.60 -11.12 14.39
C GLY A 499 24.23 -11.17 12.99
N THR A 500 25.05 -10.18 12.65
CA THR A 500 25.83 -10.17 11.40
C THR A 500 26.79 -11.36 11.31
N ALA A 501 27.46 -11.72 12.41
CA ALA A 501 28.34 -12.88 12.45
C ALA A 501 27.57 -14.19 12.24
N TYR A 502 26.40 -14.34 12.87
CA TYR A 502 25.52 -15.48 12.63
C TYR A 502 25.08 -15.56 11.17
N TYR A 503 24.62 -14.43 10.61
CA TYR A 503 24.16 -14.37 9.23
C TYR A 503 25.26 -14.76 8.22
N LYS A 504 26.50 -14.29 8.43
CA LYS A 504 27.67 -14.71 7.64
C LYS A 504 27.90 -16.21 7.73
N SER A 505 27.95 -16.76 8.96
CA SER A 505 28.22 -18.18 9.16
C SER A 505 27.16 -19.07 8.53
N LEU A 506 25.89 -18.74 8.73
CA LEU A 506 24.76 -19.49 8.19
C LEU A 506 24.71 -19.40 6.67
N SER A 507 24.98 -18.21 6.09
CA SER A 507 25.04 -18.04 4.65
C SER A 507 26.11 -18.93 4.02
N ILE A 508 27.34 -18.93 4.56
CA ILE A 508 28.40 -19.80 4.05
C ILE A 508 28.03 -21.27 4.14
N ALA A 509 27.46 -21.68 5.27
CA ALA A 509 27.04 -23.07 5.47
C ALA A 509 25.95 -23.46 4.47
N PHE A 510 24.93 -22.64 4.33
CA PHE A 510 23.78 -22.91 3.46
C PHE A 510 24.18 -23.00 1.99
N TRP A 511 24.97 -22.04 1.49
CA TRP A 511 25.40 -22.05 0.09
C TRP A 511 26.38 -23.19 -0.24
N ASN A 512 27.27 -23.57 0.69
CA ASN A 512 28.12 -24.76 0.46
C ASN A 512 27.28 -26.05 0.48
N ALA A 513 26.28 -26.16 1.37
CA ALA A 513 25.43 -27.34 1.44
C ALA A 513 24.56 -27.51 0.18
N TYR A 514 23.99 -26.42 -0.35
CA TYR A 514 22.93 -26.49 -1.36
C TYR A 514 23.31 -26.00 -2.76
N LEU A 515 24.36 -25.20 -2.93
CA LEU A 515 24.87 -24.85 -4.26
C LEU A 515 26.14 -25.69 -4.64
N ARG A 516 26.85 -26.25 -3.65
CA ARG A 516 28.03 -27.08 -3.88
C ARG A 516 27.85 -28.52 -3.50
N ASP A 517 26.70 -28.92 -2.97
CA ASP A 517 26.41 -30.27 -2.50
C ASP A 517 27.41 -30.80 -1.45
N GLN A 518 27.92 -29.87 -0.59
CA GLN A 518 28.93 -30.20 0.43
C GLN A 518 28.23 -30.49 1.78
N ALA A 519 27.91 -31.75 2.01
CA ALA A 519 27.17 -32.19 3.21
C ALA A 519 27.92 -31.92 4.52
N GLU A 520 29.24 -31.71 4.50
CA GLU A 520 30.05 -31.33 5.66
C GLU A 520 29.69 -29.97 6.26
N TYR A 521 28.92 -29.14 5.54
CA TYR A 521 28.43 -27.87 6.05
C TYR A 521 27.04 -27.98 6.73
N LEU A 522 26.31 -29.08 6.54
CA LEU A 522 24.99 -29.27 7.22
C LEU A 522 25.07 -29.21 8.74
N PRO A 523 26.15 -29.64 9.42
CA PRO A 523 26.28 -29.47 10.87
C PRO A 523 26.10 -28.05 11.37
N TYR A 524 26.46 -27.04 10.57
CA TYR A 524 26.31 -25.61 10.91
C TYR A 524 24.84 -25.12 10.85
N LEU A 525 23.98 -25.85 10.16
CA LEU A 525 22.56 -25.53 10.02
C LEU A 525 21.69 -26.26 11.06
N THR A 526 22.28 -26.77 12.12
CA THR A 526 21.58 -27.52 13.17
C THR A 526 21.33 -26.67 14.41
N ALA A 527 20.26 -27.01 15.15
CA ALA A 527 19.98 -26.42 16.46
C ALA A 527 21.15 -26.62 17.47
N ARG A 528 21.91 -27.72 17.36
CA ARG A 528 23.10 -28.00 18.18
C ARG A 528 24.20 -26.97 17.94
N TYR A 529 24.49 -26.65 16.69
CA TYR A 529 25.46 -25.64 16.34
C TYR A 529 24.99 -24.26 16.83
N ALA A 530 23.73 -23.91 16.57
CA ALA A 530 23.14 -22.63 16.99
C ALA A 530 23.31 -22.40 18.50
N LYS A 531 23.04 -23.43 19.29
CA LYS A 531 23.21 -23.40 20.75
C LYS A 531 24.68 -23.22 21.15
N GLN A 532 25.61 -23.86 20.45
CA GLN A 532 27.06 -23.70 20.69
C GLN A 532 27.54 -22.29 20.32
N ALA A 533 27.15 -21.80 19.15
CA ALA A 533 27.50 -20.47 18.66
C ALA A 533 26.95 -19.34 19.54
N SER A 534 25.85 -19.60 20.25
CA SER A 534 25.22 -18.64 21.16
C SER A 534 25.89 -18.51 22.53
N GLN A 535 26.83 -19.40 22.87
CA GLN A 535 27.40 -19.41 24.22
C GLN A 535 28.16 -18.11 24.49
N GLY A 536 27.74 -17.40 25.55
CA GLY A 536 28.35 -16.16 26.00
C GLY A 536 27.98 -14.92 25.18
N ASN A 537 27.13 -15.06 24.17
CA ASN A 537 26.68 -13.94 23.34
C ASN A 537 25.40 -13.29 23.93
N PRO A 538 25.26 -11.97 23.84
CA PRO A 538 24.07 -11.25 24.32
C PRO A 538 22.84 -11.45 23.42
N MET A 539 23.03 -11.89 22.18
CA MET A 539 22.00 -12.30 21.24
C MET A 539 22.18 -13.80 20.98
N THR A 540 21.12 -14.60 21.13
CA THR A 540 21.20 -16.05 20.87
C THR A 540 20.61 -16.38 19.51
N LEU A 541 21.11 -17.46 18.93
CA LEU A 541 20.64 -18.06 17.68
C LEU A 541 19.92 -19.37 18.04
N ASP A 542 18.71 -19.54 17.54
CA ASP A 542 17.98 -20.80 17.56
C ASP A 542 17.65 -21.20 16.11
N ILE A 543 17.92 -22.45 15.74
CA ILE A 543 17.59 -22.99 14.40
C ILE A 543 16.63 -24.15 14.58
N ILE A 544 15.56 -24.16 13.78
CA ILE A 544 14.61 -25.26 13.69
C ILE A 544 14.37 -25.61 12.20
N THR A 545 14.02 -26.87 11.98
CA THR A 545 13.66 -27.40 10.65
C THR A 545 12.18 -27.74 10.55
N ASP A 546 11.47 -27.77 11.65
CA ASP A 546 10.05 -28.07 11.71
C ASP A 546 9.32 -27.14 12.69
N LEU A 547 8.12 -26.72 12.29
CA LEU A 547 7.16 -25.99 13.12
C LEU A 547 5.77 -26.40 12.65
N THR A 548 4.98 -26.99 13.55
CA THR A 548 3.68 -27.56 13.18
C THR A 548 2.51 -26.70 13.65
N PRO A 549 1.36 -26.72 12.93
CA PRO A 549 0.13 -26.07 13.37
C PRO A 549 -0.28 -26.47 14.80
N ASP A 550 -0.26 -27.76 15.12
CA ASP A 550 -0.65 -28.29 16.43
C ASP A 550 0.20 -27.72 17.58
N LEU A 551 1.52 -27.55 17.35
CA LEU A 551 2.40 -26.91 18.32
C LEU A 551 2.02 -25.46 18.53
N ILE A 552 1.74 -24.73 17.45
CA ILE A 552 1.36 -23.32 17.49
C ILE A 552 0.04 -23.14 18.24
N GLU A 553 -1.01 -23.90 17.92
CA GLU A 553 -2.29 -23.82 18.62
C GLU A 553 -2.17 -24.18 20.10
N THR A 554 -1.33 -25.16 20.41
CA THR A 554 -1.04 -25.56 21.81
C THR A 554 -0.43 -24.40 22.59
N VAL A 555 0.58 -23.72 22.06
CA VAL A 555 1.25 -22.62 22.78
C VAL A 555 0.42 -21.34 22.80
N TYR A 556 -0.48 -21.16 21.85
CA TYR A 556 -1.43 -20.06 21.86
C TYR A 556 -2.60 -20.29 22.84
N GLY A 557 -2.84 -21.53 23.20
CA GLY A 557 -3.96 -21.91 24.07
C GLY A 557 -5.32 -21.84 23.35
N GLY A 558 -5.34 -21.89 22.02
CA GLY A 558 -6.52 -21.81 21.15
C GLY A 558 -6.14 -21.60 19.70
N PRO A 559 -7.13 -21.33 18.83
CA PRO A 559 -6.88 -21.08 17.41
C PRO A 559 -5.88 -19.94 17.20
N ALA A 560 -5.05 -20.06 16.17
CA ALA A 560 -4.11 -19.02 15.79
C ALA A 560 -4.83 -17.73 15.39
N PRO A 561 -4.25 -16.55 15.68
CA PRO A 561 -4.86 -15.27 15.33
C PRO A 561 -4.91 -15.03 13.82
N VAL A 562 -4.06 -15.72 13.06
CA VAL A 562 -3.99 -15.71 11.61
C VAL A 562 -3.96 -17.16 11.16
N ALA A 563 -4.60 -17.49 10.04
CA ALA A 563 -4.67 -18.87 9.53
C ALA A 563 -3.27 -19.48 9.38
N ILE A 564 -3.06 -20.64 10.02
CA ILE A 564 -1.82 -21.43 9.95
C ILE A 564 -1.96 -22.66 9.06
N VAL A 565 -3.18 -23.00 8.72
CA VAL A 565 -3.50 -24.03 7.73
C VAL A 565 -4.22 -23.32 6.59
N PRO A 566 -3.91 -23.61 5.32
CA PRO A 566 -4.71 -23.10 4.21
C PRO A 566 -6.17 -23.52 4.44
N GLU A 567 -7.02 -22.59 4.85
CA GLU A 567 -8.44 -22.78 4.62
C GLU A 567 -8.59 -22.76 3.11
N PRO A 568 -9.22 -23.79 2.50
CA PRO A 568 -9.54 -23.70 1.09
C PRO A 568 -10.27 -22.36 0.91
N ILE A 569 -9.73 -21.45 0.12
CA ILE A 569 -10.49 -20.29 -0.34
C ILE A 569 -11.80 -20.88 -0.80
N ALA A 570 -12.90 -20.45 -0.21
CA ALA A 570 -14.22 -20.94 -0.61
C ALA A 570 -14.22 -20.92 -2.12
N ALA A 571 -14.40 -22.09 -2.74
CA ALA A 571 -14.25 -22.23 -4.19
C ALA A 571 -14.99 -21.04 -4.81
N PRO A 572 -14.36 -20.28 -5.70
CA PRO A 572 -15.00 -19.12 -6.29
C PRO A 572 -16.41 -19.55 -6.65
N VAL A 573 -17.40 -18.77 -6.29
CA VAL A 573 -18.81 -19.03 -6.62
C VAL A 573 -18.79 -19.55 -8.03
N ALA A 574 -19.33 -20.76 -8.23
CA ALA A 574 -19.09 -21.59 -9.39
C ALA A 574 -18.96 -20.74 -10.65
N PRO A 575 -17.86 -20.84 -11.40
CA PRO A 575 -17.65 -19.98 -12.54
C PRO A 575 -18.89 -20.03 -13.42
N ARG A 576 -19.29 -18.91 -13.98
CA ARG A 576 -20.28 -18.94 -15.08
C ARG A 576 -19.88 -20.11 -15.96
N PRO A 577 -20.80 -20.99 -16.37
CA PRO A 577 -20.46 -22.20 -17.10
C PRO A 577 -19.68 -21.97 -18.40
N GLN A 578 -19.59 -20.73 -18.84
CA GLN A 578 -18.80 -20.30 -20.00
C GLN A 578 -18.21 -18.89 -19.71
N SER A 579 -16.96 -18.61 -20.13
CA SER A 579 -16.42 -17.26 -20.13
C SER A 579 -17.24 -16.38 -21.07
N VAL A 580 -17.29 -15.06 -20.80
CA VAL A 580 -17.98 -14.09 -21.68
C VAL A 580 -17.48 -14.24 -23.12
N LEU A 581 -16.17 -14.42 -23.31
CA LEU A 581 -15.60 -14.63 -24.66
C LEU A 581 -16.10 -15.91 -25.32
N ALA A 582 -16.24 -17.02 -24.56
CA ALA A 582 -16.79 -18.25 -25.09
C ALA A 582 -18.27 -18.10 -25.43
N GLU A 583 -19.04 -17.36 -24.65
CA GLU A 583 -20.45 -17.06 -24.93
C GLU A 583 -20.57 -16.19 -26.18
N ILE A 584 -19.78 -15.13 -26.31
CA ILE A 584 -19.77 -14.28 -27.52
C ILE A 584 -19.34 -15.10 -28.75
N ALA A 585 -18.33 -15.97 -28.62
CA ALA A 585 -17.90 -16.83 -29.72
C ALA A 585 -18.98 -17.81 -30.17
N GLN A 586 -19.84 -18.27 -29.25
CA GLN A 586 -20.95 -19.17 -29.54
C GLN A 586 -22.19 -18.45 -30.09
N THR A 587 -22.52 -17.29 -29.53
CA THR A 587 -23.76 -16.57 -29.83
C THR A 587 -23.59 -15.53 -30.94
N GLY A 588 -22.40 -15.02 -31.16
CA GLY A 588 -22.13 -13.86 -32.01
C GLY A 588 -22.69 -12.55 -31.45
N VAL A 589 -22.99 -12.48 -30.15
CA VAL A 589 -23.63 -11.32 -29.54
C VAL A 589 -22.82 -10.79 -28.36
N LEU A 590 -22.50 -9.51 -28.39
CA LEU A 590 -21.97 -8.73 -27.26
C LEU A 590 -23.13 -7.99 -26.59
N GLN A 591 -23.51 -8.38 -25.39
CA GLN A 591 -24.57 -7.74 -24.60
C GLN A 591 -23.99 -6.58 -23.80
N VAL A 592 -24.49 -5.35 -24.02
CA VAL A 592 -23.96 -4.15 -23.37
C VAL A 592 -25.12 -3.34 -22.78
N ALA A 593 -24.97 -2.94 -21.53
CA ALA A 593 -25.88 -1.99 -20.92
C ALA A 593 -25.37 -0.55 -21.07
N PHE A 594 -26.27 0.37 -21.33
CA PHE A 594 -25.99 1.78 -21.49
C PHE A 594 -26.90 2.64 -20.61
N ARG A 595 -26.33 3.71 -20.07
CA ARG A 595 -27.09 4.78 -19.43
C ARG A 595 -27.76 5.65 -20.50
N LYS A 596 -29.02 6.03 -20.29
CA LYS A 596 -29.74 6.94 -21.18
C LYS A 596 -29.84 8.38 -20.69
N ASP A 597 -29.36 8.62 -19.47
CA ASP A 597 -29.39 9.88 -18.70
C ASP A 597 -27.98 10.47 -18.47
N ALA A 598 -27.01 10.09 -19.29
CA ALA A 598 -25.61 10.35 -19.02
C ALA A 598 -24.85 10.83 -20.27
N ALA A 599 -25.37 11.85 -20.95
CA ALA A 599 -24.65 12.48 -22.05
C ALA A 599 -23.29 13.04 -21.56
N PRO A 600 -22.23 12.91 -22.33
CA PRO A 600 -22.13 12.41 -23.71
C PRO A 600 -21.87 10.90 -23.82
N PHE A 601 -21.86 10.16 -22.68
CA PHE A 601 -21.52 8.72 -22.66
C PHE A 601 -22.67 7.87 -23.20
N GLY A 602 -23.91 8.12 -22.77
CA GLY A 602 -25.11 7.45 -23.27
C GLY A 602 -26.34 8.32 -23.08
N PHE A 603 -27.12 8.51 -24.12
CA PHE A 603 -28.35 9.30 -24.09
C PHE A 603 -29.29 8.91 -25.24
N ILE A 604 -30.54 9.37 -25.14
CA ILE A 604 -31.50 9.28 -26.23
C ILE A 604 -31.49 10.59 -27.00
N ASN A 605 -31.17 10.53 -28.30
CA ASN A 605 -31.11 11.72 -29.14
C ASN A 605 -32.50 12.21 -29.61
N GLN A 606 -32.55 13.35 -30.30
CA GLN A 606 -33.78 13.94 -30.80
C GLN A 606 -34.58 13.07 -31.80
N ARG A 607 -34.03 11.94 -32.24
CA ARG A 607 -34.67 10.98 -33.14
C ARG A 607 -35.21 9.74 -32.37
N ASP A 608 -35.23 9.81 -31.07
CA ASP A 608 -35.60 8.70 -30.16
C ASP A 608 -34.74 7.44 -30.33
N ALA A 609 -33.44 7.66 -30.64
CA ALA A 609 -32.46 6.62 -30.83
C ALA A 609 -31.31 6.78 -29.83
N TRP A 610 -30.73 5.65 -29.46
CA TRP A 610 -29.49 5.62 -28.68
C TRP A 610 -28.36 6.37 -29.37
N ASP A 611 -27.65 7.17 -28.61
CA ASP A 611 -26.48 7.93 -29.05
C ASP A 611 -25.49 8.06 -27.89
N GLY A 612 -24.22 8.31 -28.20
CA GLY A 612 -23.22 8.53 -27.19
C GLY A 612 -21.95 7.72 -27.37
N TYR A 613 -20.91 8.12 -26.65
CA TYR A 613 -19.59 7.48 -26.65
C TYR A 613 -19.67 5.96 -26.42
N CYS A 614 -20.47 5.50 -25.47
CA CYS A 614 -20.60 4.08 -25.14
C CYS A 614 -21.19 3.23 -26.28
N GLY A 615 -22.08 3.80 -27.11
CA GLY A 615 -22.59 3.11 -28.29
C GLY A 615 -21.49 2.86 -29.33
N ASP A 616 -20.73 3.92 -29.67
CA ASP A 616 -19.61 3.79 -30.59
C ASP A 616 -18.47 2.92 -30.03
N LEU A 617 -18.22 2.99 -28.73
CA LEU A 617 -17.25 2.15 -28.04
C LEU A 617 -17.63 0.66 -28.14
N ALA A 618 -18.91 0.32 -27.92
CA ALA A 618 -19.39 -1.05 -28.00
C ALA A 618 -19.25 -1.63 -29.42
N ILE A 619 -19.53 -0.81 -30.44
CA ILE A 619 -19.32 -1.17 -31.84
C ILE A 619 -17.81 -1.39 -32.13
N ALA A 620 -16.96 -0.53 -31.66
CA ALA A 620 -15.51 -0.67 -31.83
C ALA A 620 -14.98 -1.93 -31.11
N LEU A 621 -15.48 -2.19 -29.89
CA LEU A 621 -15.16 -3.40 -29.11
C LEU A 621 -15.65 -4.67 -29.78
N SER A 622 -16.89 -4.70 -30.33
CA SER A 622 -17.41 -5.88 -31.04
C SER A 622 -16.54 -6.24 -32.23
N ASN A 623 -16.09 -5.24 -32.99
CA ASN A 623 -15.16 -5.41 -34.11
C ASN A 623 -13.75 -5.86 -33.65
N TYR A 624 -13.32 -5.43 -32.48
CA TYR A 624 -12.05 -5.87 -31.86
C TYR A 624 -12.14 -7.34 -31.48
N ILE A 625 -13.21 -7.74 -30.78
CA ILE A 625 -13.48 -9.14 -30.39
C ILE A 625 -13.54 -10.06 -31.60
N ALA A 626 -14.26 -9.66 -32.66
CA ALA A 626 -14.35 -10.46 -33.88
C ALA A 626 -12.97 -10.72 -34.51
N ALA A 627 -12.07 -9.74 -34.46
CA ALA A 627 -10.69 -9.88 -34.95
C ALA A 627 -9.86 -10.81 -34.06
N GLU A 628 -9.96 -10.72 -32.73
CA GLU A 628 -9.21 -11.55 -31.77
C GLU A 628 -9.65 -13.02 -31.83
N LEU A 629 -10.96 -13.28 -31.98
CA LEU A 629 -11.48 -14.64 -32.11
C LEU A 629 -11.11 -15.32 -33.44
N ASN A 630 -10.40 -14.64 -34.34
CA ASN A 630 -10.11 -15.15 -35.70
C ASN A 630 -11.36 -15.74 -36.37
N SER A 631 -12.54 -15.20 -36.06
CA SER A 631 -13.84 -15.74 -36.40
C SER A 631 -14.35 -15.15 -37.69
N ALA A 632 -14.96 -15.98 -38.52
CA ALA A 632 -15.83 -15.53 -39.61
C ALA A 632 -17.19 -15.00 -39.09
N VAL A 633 -17.39 -14.96 -37.79
CA VAL A 633 -18.63 -14.53 -37.11
C VAL A 633 -18.56 -13.01 -36.87
N ASP A 634 -19.54 -12.31 -37.41
CA ASP A 634 -19.78 -10.90 -37.14
C ASP A 634 -20.39 -10.80 -35.72
N VAL A 635 -19.74 -10.07 -34.83
CA VAL A 635 -20.20 -9.88 -33.44
C VAL A 635 -21.15 -8.69 -33.39
N GLN A 636 -22.42 -8.97 -33.15
CA GLN A 636 -23.46 -7.95 -33.04
C GLN A 636 -23.56 -7.41 -31.60
N VAL A 637 -23.83 -6.11 -31.45
CA VAL A 637 -24.09 -5.49 -30.14
C VAL A 637 -25.58 -5.60 -29.82
N ALA A 638 -25.90 -6.18 -28.66
CA ALA A 638 -27.26 -6.15 -28.10
C ALA A 638 -27.29 -5.14 -26.94
N GLU A 639 -28.17 -4.17 -27.06
CA GLU A 639 -28.25 -3.02 -26.18
C GLU A 639 -29.31 -3.22 -25.09
N LEU A 640 -28.96 -2.97 -23.82
CA LEU A 640 -29.87 -2.91 -22.69
C LEU A 640 -29.77 -1.52 -22.03
N THR A 641 -30.88 -1.09 -21.40
CA THR A 641 -30.88 0.16 -20.64
C THR A 641 -30.44 -0.08 -19.20
N SER A 642 -29.44 0.67 -18.71
CA SER A 642 -29.08 0.76 -17.32
C SER A 642 -29.55 2.09 -16.69
N THR A 643 -29.72 2.08 -15.37
CA THR A 643 -30.03 3.22 -14.52
C THR A 643 -29.07 3.26 -13.34
N LEU A 644 -29.08 4.34 -12.55
CA LEU A 644 -28.30 4.43 -11.30
C LEU A 644 -28.62 3.27 -10.34
N ASP A 645 -29.86 2.76 -10.38
CA ASP A 645 -30.32 1.74 -9.44
C ASP A 645 -29.99 0.31 -9.86
N ASN A 646 -29.99 -0.01 -11.17
CA ASN A 646 -29.86 -1.38 -11.66
C ASN A 646 -28.53 -1.73 -12.35
N ARG A 647 -27.65 -0.75 -12.59
CA ARG A 647 -26.42 -0.93 -13.37
C ARG A 647 -25.49 -2.04 -12.85
N TYR A 648 -25.41 -2.17 -11.53
CA TYR A 648 -24.59 -3.21 -10.89
C TYR A 648 -25.22 -4.59 -11.02
N ASP A 649 -26.54 -4.67 -10.85
CA ASP A 649 -27.27 -5.93 -10.89
C ASP A 649 -27.24 -6.55 -12.28
N LEU A 650 -27.38 -5.74 -13.33
CA LEU A 650 -27.31 -6.22 -14.73
C LEU A 650 -25.98 -6.91 -15.05
N VAL A 651 -24.88 -6.44 -14.47
CA VAL A 651 -23.55 -7.06 -14.64
C VAL A 651 -23.43 -8.29 -13.72
N ARG A 652 -23.89 -8.17 -12.49
CA ARG A 652 -23.77 -9.20 -11.45
C ARG A 652 -24.55 -10.46 -11.78
N ASP A 653 -25.78 -10.31 -12.28
CA ASP A 653 -26.68 -11.42 -12.63
C ASP A 653 -26.41 -12.02 -14.02
N GLY A 654 -25.53 -11.34 -14.79
CA GLY A 654 -25.13 -11.80 -16.10
C GLY A 654 -26.08 -11.42 -17.22
N SER A 655 -27.00 -10.48 -17.00
CA SER A 655 -27.86 -9.95 -18.05
C SER A 655 -27.06 -9.24 -19.15
N VAL A 656 -25.87 -8.71 -18.82
CA VAL A 656 -24.94 -8.10 -19.78
C VAL A 656 -23.50 -8.55 -19.58
N HIS A 657 -22.71 -8.48 -20.63
CA HIS A 657 -21.28 -8.76 -20.63
C HIS A 657 -20.47 -7.58 -20.10
N LEU A 658 -20.99 -6.39 -20.24
CA LEU A 658 -20.43 -5.15 -19.65
C LEU A 658 -21.52 -4.06 -19.55
N GLU A 659 -21.31 -3.11 -18.65
CA GLU A 659 -22.05 -1.87 -18.62
C GLU A 659 -21.12 -0.70 -18.89
N CYS A 660 -21.52 0.17 -19.82
CA CYS A 660 -20.82 1.39 -20.16
C CYS A 660 -21.63 2.61 -19.76
N GLY A 661 -21.07 3.39 -18.86
CA GLY A 661 -21.64 4.62 -18.34
C GLY A 661 -20.60 5.43 -17.58
N PRO A 662 -20.99 6.57 -17.02
CA PRO A 662 -20.13 7.37 -16.16
C PRO A 662 -20.03 6.74 -14.76
N ASN A 663 -19.34 5.62 -14.68
CA ASN A 663 -19.19 4.87 -13.44
C ASN A 663 -17.80 5.11 -12.85
N SER A 664 -17.74 5.83 -11.76
CA SER A 664 -16.51 6.00 -10.98
C SER A 664 -15.99 4.64 -10.53
N ILE A 665 -14.71 4.37 -10.83
CA ILE A 665 -14.03 3.14 -10.40
C ILE A 665 -13.99 3.13 -8.87
N ARG A 666 -14.51 2.07 -8.27
CA ARG A 666 -14.57 1.88 -6.82
C ARG A 666 -14.42 0.40 -6.48
N ASN A 667 -13.93 0.12 -5.27
CA ASN A 667 -13.59 -1.24 -4.85
C ASN A 667 -14.58 -1.82 -3.82
N ASP A 668 -15.65 -1.07 -3.51
CA ASP A 668 -16.65 -1.44 -2.51
C ASP A 668 -17.96 -1.96 -3.12
N VAL A 669 -17.93 -2.40 -4.38
CA VAL A 669 -19.09 -2.97 -5.08
C VAL A 669 -18.87 -4.46 -5.30
N ASP A 670 -19.57 -5.29 -4.53
CA ASP A 670 -19.49 -6.74 -4.62
C ASP A 670 -20.02 -7.26 -5.97
N GLY A 671 -19.34 -8.27 -6.53
CA GLY A 671 -19.78 -9.00 -7.72
C GLY A 671 -19.55 -8.25 -9.04
N VAL A 672 -18.86 -7.10 -9.01
CA VAL A 672 -18.54 -6.29 -10.20
C VAL A 672 -17.09 -5.83 -10.15
N LEU A 673 -16.38 -5.99 -11.26
CA LEU A 673 -15.06 -5.38 -11.48
C LEU A 673 -15.16 -4.21 -12.45
N PHE A 674 -14.16 -3.34 -12.41
CA PHE A 674 -14.00 -2.26 -13.38
C PHE A 674 -12.84 -2.55 -14.33
N SER A 675 -12.98 -2.05 -15.56
CA SER A 675 -11.86 -1.97 -16.50
C SER A 675 -10.82 -0.94 -16.03
N ASN A 676 -9.73 -0.84 -16.78
CA ASN A 676 -8.88 0.34 -16.72
C ASN A 676 -9.71 1.60 -17.02
N PRO A 677 -9.31 2.78 -16.52
CA PRO A 677 -10.01 4.02 -16.81
C PRO A 677 -10.07 4.29 -18.33
N PHE A 678 -11.26 4.67 -18.81
CA PHE A 678 -11.43 5.19 -20.17
C PHE A 678 -11.71 6.70 -20.19
N PHE A 679 -12.05 7.29 -19.04
CA PHE A 679 -12.29 8.73 -18.93
C PHE A 679 -11.92 9.22 -17.52
N ILE A 680 -11.54 10.51 -17.43
CA ILE A 680 -11.28 11.19 -16.16
C ILE A 680 -12.27 12.34 -16.04
N THR A 681 -12.94 12.43 -14.89
CA THR A 681 -13.91 13.47 -14.59
C THR A 681 -13.66 14.10 -13.22
N SER A 682 -14.49 15.08 -12.88
CA SER A 682 -14.38 15.81 -11.63
C SER A 682 -15.72 16.41 -11.20
N ALA A 683 -15.98 16.44 -9.91
CA ALA A 683 -17.12 17.15 -9.35
C ALA A 683 -16.90 18.66 -9.37
N GLN A 684 -17.92 19.40 -9.81
CA GLN A 684 -17.98 20.88 -9.83
C GLN A 684 -19.38 21.35 -9.47
N PHE A 685 -19.48 22.57 -9.00
CA PHE A 685 -20.77 23.26 -8.83
C PHE A 685 -21.21 23.89 -10.16
N LEU A 686 -22.39 23.54 -10.63
CA LEU A 686 -23.05 24.20 -11.74
C LEU A 686 -24.08 25.20 -11.21
N LEU A 687 -23.93 26.46 -11.59
CA LEU A 687 -24.84 27.54 -11.17
C LEU A 687 -24.89 28.62 -12.24
N PRO A 688 -25.93 29.54 -12.20
CA PRO A 688 -25.98 30.66 -13.14
C PRO A 688 -24.70 31.51 -13.08
N ALA A 689 -24.15 31.90 -14.24
CA ALA A 689 -22.88 32.62 -14.32
C ALA A 689 -22.82 33.92 -13.48
N GLY A 690 -23.96 34.64 -13.37
CA GLY A 690 -24.05 35.83 -12.52
C GLY A 690 -24.00 35.57 -11.01
N GLN A 691 -24.05 34.32 -10.55
CA GLN A 691 -24.01 33.89 -9.17
C GLN A 691 -22.73 33.17 -8.77
N ALA A 692 -21.78 33.03 -9.70
CA ALA A 692 -20.55 32.25 -9.51
C ALA A 692 -19.71 32.72 -8.30
N GLU A 693 -19.72 34.02 -7.98
CA GLU A 693 -19.00 34.56 -6.82
C GLU A 693 -19.70 34.26 -5.48
N GLY A 694 -20.96 33.81 -5.50
CA GLY A 694 -21.78 33.56 -4.30
C GLY A 694 -21.51 32.19 -3.66
N VAL A 695 -20.92 31.22 -4.38
CA VAL A 695 -20.60 29.88 -3.89
C VAL A 695 -19.09 29.71 -3.84
N ASN A 696 -18.52 29.75 -2.65
CA ASN A 696 -17.09 29.52 -2.44
C ASN A 696 -16.85 28.12 -1.87
N PRO A 697 -16.31 27.19 -2.66
CA PRO A 697 -16.09 25.80 -2.25
C PRO A 697 -15.13 25.63 -1.07
N ASN A 698 -14.36 26.64 -0.72
CA ASN A 698 -13.42 26.59 0.41
C ASN A 698 -14.06 27.04 1.74
N THR A 699 -15.39 27.22 1.76
CA THR A 699 -16.15 27.56 2.98
C THR A 699 -17.10 26.42 3.34
N PRO A 700 -17.60 26.34 4.60
CA PRO A 700 -18.53 25.30 5.02
C PRO A 700 -19.88 25.30 4.28
N LEU A 701 -20.18 26.31 3.46
CA LEU A 701 -21.44 26.49 2.71
C LEU A 701 -22.70 26.39 3.59
N ALA A 702 -22.63 26.85 4.83
CA ALA A 702 -23.73 26.77 5.79
C ALA A 702 -25.03 27.38 5.25
N GLY A 703 -26.09 26.57 5.18
CA GLY A 703 -27.39 26.97 4.66
C GLY A 703 -27.47 27.15 3.14
N THR A 704 -26.39 26.94 2.39
CA THR A 704 -26.42 26.91 0.92
C THR A 704 -27.18 25.67 0.46
N ARG A 705 -28.12 25.81 -0.45
CA ARG A 705 -28.91 24.70 -1.00
C ARG A 705 -28.13 24.03 -2.15
N LEU A 706 -27.57 22.84 -1.90
CA LEU A 706 -26.82 22.08 -2.87
C LEU A 706 -27.65 20.93 -3.42
N GLY A 707 -27.87 20.91 -4.73
CA GLY A 707 -28.53 19.79 -5.41
C GLY A 707 -27.51 18.70 -5.76
N VAL A 708 -27.83 17.44 -5.51
CA VAL A 708 -27.02 16.26 -5.87
C VAL A 708 -27.92 15.17 -6.43
N LEU A 709 -27.36 14.28 -7.25
CA LEU A 709 -28.03 13.05 -7.65
C LEU A 709 -27.88 11.98 -6.56
N GLU A 710 -28.99 11.33 -6.23
CA GLU A 710 -29.03 10.22 -5.30
C GLU A 710 -28.20 9.02 -5.82
N ASN A 711 -27.60 8.25 -4.93
CA ASN A 711 -26.79 7.06 -5.24
C ASN A 711 -25.54 7.33 -6.09
N THR A 712 -24.93 8.50 -5.94
CA THR A 712 -23.67 8.87 -6.63
C THR A 712 -22.52 9.13 -5.65
N THR A 713 -21.29 8.97 -6.13
CA THR A 713 -20.06 9.35 -5.41
C THR A 713 -20.06 10.84 -5.06
N THR A 714 -20.62 11.68 -5.93
CA THR A 714 -20.76 13.13 -5.70
C THR A 714 -21.66 13.44 -4.51
N GLN A 715 -22.79 12.69 -4.32
CA GLN A 715 -23.63 12.85 -3.14
C GLN A 715 -22.82 12.61 -1.86
N ILE A 716 -22.11 11.46 -1.79
CA ILE A 716 -21.27 11.11 -0.63
C ILE A 716 -20.24 12.21 -0.37
N PHE A 717 -19.54 12.66 -1.42
CA PHE A 717 -18.55 13.72 -1.31
C PHE A 717 -19.14 15.03 -0.74
N VAL A 718 -20.33 15.45 -1.20
CA VAL A 718 -20.97 16.69 -0.77
C VAL A 718 -21.44 16.57 0.69
N GLU A 719 -22.04 15.45 1.07
CA GLU A 719 -22.49 15.18 2.45
C GLU A 719 -21.32 15.20 3.45
N GLU A 720 -20.18 14.63 3.05
CA GLU A 720 -18.98 14.60 3.88
C GLU A 720 -18.24 15.94 3.94
N THR A 721 -18.17 16.65 2.81
CA THR A 721 -17.35 17.88 2.71
C THR A 721 -18.10 19.10 3.21
N TYR A 722 -19.43 19.16 3.01
CA TYR A 722 -20.27 20.32 3.33
C TYR A 722 -21.46 19.93 4.26
N PRO A 723 -21.19 19.40 5.43
CA PRO A 723 -22.25 18.89 6.33
C PRO A 723 -23.19 19.99 6.84
N GLU A 724 -22.84 21.29 6.71
CA GLU A 724 -23.68 22.43 7.09
C GLU A 724 -24.53 22.96 5.93
N ALA A 725 -24.33 22.43 4.70
CA ALA A 725 -25.17 22.79 3.56
C ALA A 725 -26.54 22.14 3.63
N ALA A 726 -27.51 22.75 2.99
CA ALA A 726 -28.85 22.18 2.81
C ALA A 726 -28.86 21.31 1.55
N ILE A 727 -28.72 20.00 1.70
CA ILE A 727 -28.64 19.08 0.56
C ILE A 727 -30.03 18.76 0.03
N VAL A 728 -30.20 18.89 -1.27
CA VAL A 728 -31.44 18.57 -2.01
C VAL A 728 -31.11 17.45 -2.99
N THR A 729 -31.70 16.27 -2.79
CA THR A 729 -31.48 15.10 -3.63
C THR A 729 -32.45 15.06 -4.81
N PHE A 730 -31.94 14.70 -5.98
CA PHE A 730 -32.70 14.43 -7.19
C PHE A 730 -32.48 12.97 -7.59
N SER A 731 -33.51 12.28 -8.08
CA SER A 731 -33.47 10.87 -8.37
C SER A 731 -34.08 10.53 -9.74
N GLY A 732 -33.84 9.32 -10.19
CA GLY A 732 -34.38 8.83 -11.47
C GLY A 732 -33.66 9.36 -12.71
N VAL A 733 -34.17 9.02 -13.87
CA VAL A 733 -33.55 9.31 -15.19
C VAL A 733 -33.55 10.81 -15.52
N GLU A 734 -34.57 11.55 -15.04
CA GLU A 734 -34.70 12.99 -15.27
C GLU A 734 -34.06 13.84 -14.17
N GLY A 735 -33.54 13.21 -13.12
CA GLY A 735 -33.02 13.88 -11.93
C GLY A 735 -31.95 14.93 -12.22
N ARG A 736 -31.08 14.70 -13.18
CA ARG A 736 -30.05 15.68 -13.59
C ARG A 736 -30.67 16.91 -14.26
N GLN A 737 -31.65 16.70 -15.16
CA GLN A 737 -32.34 17.79 -15.82
C GLN A 737 -33.13 18.62 -14.81
N GLU A 738 -33.81 17.97 -13.88
CA GLU A 738 -34.55 18.63 -12.80
C GLU A 738 -33.62 19.45 -11.90
N ALA A 739 -32.46 18.91 -11.53
CA ALA A 739 -31.47 19.61 -10.71
C ALA A 739 -30.89 20.84 -11.43
N ILE A 740 -30.58 20.73 -12.71
CA ILE A 740 -30.09 21.86 -13.52
C ILE A 740 -31.20 22.93 -13.68
N ALA A 741 -32.44 22.52 -13.89
CA ALA A 741 -33.56 23.42 -13.95
C ALA A 741 -33.79 24.13 -12.60
N ALA A 742 -33.67 23.41 -11.50
CA ALA A 742 -33.80 23.96 -10.15
C ALA A 742 -32.69 25.01 -9.87
N ALA A 743 -31.44 24.74 -10.31
CA ALA A 743 -30.37 25.72 -10.21
C ALA A 743 -30.62 26.98 -11.08
N ALA A 744 -31.12 26.78 -12.31
CA ALA A 744 -31.45 27.87 -13.21
C ALA A 744 -32.58 28.78 -12.68
N ASN A 745 -33.54 28.19 -11.98
CA ASN A 745 -34.71 28.89 -11.40
C ASN A 745 -34.41 29.50 -10.01
N GLY A 746 -33.27 29.14 -9.38
CA GLY A 746 -32.92 29.57 -8.04
C GLY A 746 -33.66 28.79 -6.92
N ASP A 747 -34.18 27.59 -7.21
CA ASP A 747 -34.75 26.67 -6.23
C ASP A 747 -33.65 26.01 -5.40
N ILE A 748 -32.49 25.83 -5.97
CA ILE A 748 -31.20 25.49 -5.32
C ILE A 748 -30.12 26.53 -5.72
N ASP A 749 -29.11 26.68 -4.90
CA ASP A 749 -28.05 27.67 -5.12
C ASP A 749 -26.95 27.13 -6.07
N ALA A 750 -26.74 25.83 -6.12
CA ALA A 750 -25.91 25.15 -7.10
C ALA A 750 -26.30 23.68 -7.24
N PHE A 751 -26.12 23.12 -8.41
CA PHE A 751 -26.11 21.66 -8.64
C PHE A 751 -24.67 21.16 -8.58
N VAL A 752 -24.41 20.10 -7.83
CA VAL A 752 -23.07 19.49 -7.73
C VAL A 752 -23.07 18.16 -8.48
N GLY A 753 -22.18 18.06 -9.44
CA GLY A 753 -22.06 16.86 -10.28
C GLY A 753 -20.81 16.92 -11.15
N ASP A 754 -20.60 15.86 -11.89
CA ASP A 754 -19.50 15.79 -12.84
C ASP A 754 -19.62 16.88 -13.92
N GLY A 755 -18.54 17.63 -14.08
CA GLY A 755 -18.53 18.79 -15.00
C GLY A 755 -18.90 18.43 -16.43
N ILE A 756 -18.40 17.28 -16.92
CA ILE A 756 -18.69 16.79 -18.30
C ILE A 756 -20.18 16.46 -18.47
N LEU A 757 -20.79 15.79 -17.48
CA LEU A 757 -22.21 15.41 -17.55
C LEU A 757 -23.11 16.64 -17.43
N SER A 758 -22.77 17.56 -16.55
CA SER A 758 -23.49 18.82 -16.36
C SER A 758 -23.48 19.68 -17.63
N TYR A 759 -22.30 19.79 -18.26
CA TYR A 759 -22.13 20.56 -19.48
C TYR A 759 -22.86 19.94 -20.67
N ALA A 760 -22.78 18.62 -20.82
CA ALA A 760 -23.47 17.91 -21.90
C ALA A 760 -24.99 18.00 -21.78
N GLU A 761 -25.53 17.95 -20.57
CA GLU A 761 -26.95 18.10 -20.30
C GLU A 761 -27.47 19.50 -20.66
N LEU A 762 -26.67 20.57 -20.40
CA LEU A 762 -27.00 21.93 -20.86
C LEU A 762 -27.12 21.98 -22.39
N LEU A 763 -26.21 21.34 -23.12
CA LEU A 763 -26.24 21.31 -24.58
C LEU A 763 -27.47 20.56 -25.12
N LEU A 764 -27.81 19.40 -24.51
CA LEU A 764 -29.01 18.63 -24.89
C LEU A 764 -30.30 19.39 -24.61
N ALA A 765 -30.38 20.14 -23.51
CA ALA A 765 -31.50 21.00 -23.17
C ALA A 765 -31.57 22.28 -24.03
N GLY A 766 -30.65 22.47 -25.00
CA GLY A 766 -30.56 23.68 -25.84
C GLY A 766 -30.24 24.95 -25.04
N GLN A 767 -29.68 24.81 -23.85
CA GLN A 767 -29.24 25.94 -23.03
C GLN A 767 -27.83 26.38 -23.49
N SER A 768 -27.59 27.72 -23.49
CA SER A 768 -26.25 28.22 -23.73
C SER A 768 -25.36 27.99 -22.51
N PRO A 769 -24.24 27.25 -22.61
CA PRO A 769 -23.31 27.08 -21.51
C PRO A 769 -22.79 28.39 -20.92
N ASP A 770 -22.68 29.47 -21.72
CA ASP A 770 -22.23 30.80 -21.26
C ASP A 770 -23.15 31.42 -20.16
N ARG A 771 -24.36 30.90 -20.01
CA ARG A 771 -25.29 31.34 -18.95
C ARG A 771 -25.02 30.70 -17.60
N PHE A 772 -24.15 29.70 -17.58
CA PHE A 772 -23.79 28.93 -16.39
C PHE A 772 -22.30 29.01 -16.14
N ALA A 773 -21.89 28.74 -14.92
CA ALA A 773 -20.50 28.59 -14.52
C ALA A 773 -20.30 27.22 -13.85
N LEU A 774 -19.19 26.58 -14.18
CA LEU A 774 -18.66 25.43 -13.42
C LEU A 774 -17.58 25.94 -12.46
N VAL A 775 -17.84 25.83 -11.17
CA VAL A 775 -17.00 26.36 -10.08
C VAL A 775 -16.60 25.20 -9.14
N PRO A 776 -15.37 25.15 -8.65
CA PRO A 776 -14.23 26.02 -8.95
C PRO A 776 -13.61 25.71 -10.32
N GLU A 777 -12.70 26.58 -10.78
CA GLU A 777 -11.94 26.34 -12.00
C GLU A 777 -11.02 25.12 -11.87
N VAL A 778 -10.42 24.94 -10.69
CA VAL A 778 -9.71 23.68 -10.31
C VAL A 778 -10.74 22.72 -9.72
N PRO A 779 -10.91 21.54 -10.28
CA PRO A 779 -11.92 20.57 -9.83
C PRO A 779 -11.86 20.19 -8.35
N LEU A 780 -13.00 19.82 -7.79
CA LEU A 780 -13.13 19.41 -6.38
C LEU A 780 -12.64 17.98 -6.13
N THR A 781 -12.82 17.10 -7.12
CA THR A 781 -12.43 15.67 -7.06
C THR A 781 -11.75 15.27 -8.36
N CYS A 782 -11.02 14.17 -8.33
CA CYS A 782 -10.56 13.46 -9.52
C CYS A 782 -11.17 12.07 -9.50
N GLU A 783 -12.04 11.79 -10.46
CA GLU A 783 -12.72 10.51 -10.59
C GLU A 783 -12.40 9.86 -11.93
N TYR A 784 -12.24 8.54 -11.91
CA TYR A 784 -11.89 7.75 -13.07
C TYR A 784 -13.08 6.88 -13.45
N TYR A 785 -13.57 6.98 -14.67
CA TYR A 785 -14.64 6.13 -15.17
C TYR A 785 -14.09 4.84 -15.78
N GLY A 786 -14.66 3.71 -15.39
CA GLY A 786 -14.37 2.37 -15.90
C GLY A 786 -15.62 1.68 -16.43
N LEU A 787 -15.44 0.76 -17.39
CA LEU A 787 -16.49 -0.17 -17.79
C LEU A 787 -16.73 -1.17 -16.66
N MET A 788 -17.99 -1.42 -16.29
CA MET A 788 -18.32 -2.45 -15.31
C MET A 788 -18.38 -3.83 -15.97
N LEU A 789 -17.69 -4.77 -15.38
CA LEU A 789 -17.48 -6.14 -15.89
C LEU A 789 -17.86 -7.16 -14.82
N PRO A 790 -18.25 -8.39 -15.21
CA PRO A 790 -18.42 -9.49 -14.27
C PRO A 790 -17.14 -9.79 -13.49
N GLU A 791 -17.26 -9.98 -12.18
CA GLU A 791 -16.13 -10.21 -11.28
C GLU A 791 -15.31 -11.45 -11.62
N ASN A 792 -15.94 -12.49 -12.11
CA ASN A 792 -15.35 -13.83 -12.25
C ASN A 792 -14.84 -14.14 -13.67
N ASP A 793 -14.48 -13.13 -14.48
CA ASP A 793 -13.95 -13.34 -15.84
C ASP A 793 -12.71 -12.48 -16.12
N PRO A 794 -11.54 -12.88 -15.62
CA PRO A 794 -10.29 -12.14 -15.80
C PRO A 794 -9.83 -12.10 -17.27
N GLU A 795 -10.15 -13.11 -18.08
CA GLU A 795 -9.83 -13.14 -19.51
C GLU A 795 -10.63 -12.07 -20.24
N TRP A 796 -11.91 -11.92 -19.92
CA TRP A 796 -12.76 -10.87 -20.45
C TRP A 796 -12.23 -9.49 -20.10
N ARG A 797 -11.91 -9.26 -18.83
CA ARG A 797 -11.33 -7.98 -18.38
C ARG A 797 -10.01 -7.67 -19.09
N THR A 798 -9.14 -8.67 -19.26
CA THR A 798 -7.86 -8.49 -19.96
C THR A 798 -8.09 -8.04 -21.38
N LEU A 799 -8.99 -8.67 -22.12
CA LEU A 799 -9.34 -8.30 -23.50
C LEU A 799 -9.92 -6.88 -23.57
N VAL A 800 -10.84 -6.54 -22.66
CA VAL A 800 -11.43 -5.19 -22.59
C VAL A 800 -10.35 -4.14 -22.33
N ASN A 801 -9.41 -4.41 -21.42
CA ASN A 801 -8.31 -3.48 -21.12
C ASN A 801 -7.31 -3.35 -22.28
N GLN A 802 -7.05 -4.42 -23.03
CA GLN A 802 -6.25 -4.36 -24.26
C GLN A 802 -6.92 -3.52 -25.33
N PHE A 803 -8.25 -3.67 -25.46
CA PHE A 803 -9.03 -2.83 -26.37
C PHE A 803 -8.97 -1.35 -25.96
N LEU A 804 -9.15 -1.02 -24.68
CA LEU A 804 -9.06 0.35 -24.18
C LEU A 804 -7.67 0.99 -24.37
N ALA A 805 -6.63 0.18 -24.46
CA ALA A 805 -5.26 0.64 -24.76
C ALA A 805 -4.96 0.73 -26.27
N SER A 806 -5.93 0.44 -27.13
CA SER A 806 -5.73 0.38 -28.58
C SER A 806 -6.03 1.71 -29.30
N ASP A 807 -5.48 1.88 -30.50
CA ASP A 807 -5.79 3.02 -31.38
C ASP A 807 -7.28 3.10 -31.75
N ARG A 808 -8.03 2.01 -31.65
CA ARG A 808 -9.46 1.95 -31.99
C ARG A 808 -10.30 2.70 -30.96
N GLU A 809 -10.00 2.48 -29.66
CA GLU A 809 -10.65 3.24 -28.60
C GLU A 809 -10.28 4.73 -28.68
N ASN A 810 -8.99 5.05 -28.85
CA ASN A 810 -8.50 6.40 -28.93
C ASN A 810 -9.17 7.21 -30.09
N ALA A 811 -9.50 6.56 -31.20
CA ALA A 811 -10.26 7.19 -32.28
C ALA A 811 -11.70 7.54 -31.84
N VAL A 812 -12.38 6.66 -31.10
CA VAL A 812 -13.73 6.91 -30.57
C VAL A 812 -13.70 8.06 -29.56
N ALA A 813 -12.77 8.02 -28.60
CA ALA A 813 -12.61 9.06 -27.59
C ALA A 813 -12.30 10.44 -28.22
N THR A 814 -11.42 10.50 -29.21
CA THR A 814 -11.08 11.73 -29.92
C THR A 814 -12.31 12.34 -30.63
N ASN A 815 -13.11 11.51 -31.27
CA ASN A 815 -14.31 11.98 -31.97
C ASN A 815 -15.34 12.59 -31.01
N TRP A 816 -15.52 12.01 -29.84
CA TRP A 816 -16.51 12.45 -28.85
C TRP A 816 -16.02 13.63 -28.02
N PHE A 817 -14.81 13.57 -27.52
CA PHE A 817 -14.36 14.48 -26.46
C PHE A 817 -13.52 15.64 -26.98
N ALA A 818 -12.57 15.42 -27.88
CA ALA A 818 -11.62 16.44 -28.27
C ALA A 818 -12.26 17.57 -29.10
N ALA A 819 -13.28 17.26 -29.91
CA ALA A 819 -13.95 18.23 -30.77
C ALA A 819 -15.06 19.03 -30.06
N VAL A 820 -15.73 18.42 -29.07
CA VAL A 820 -16.97 19.00 -28.51
C VAL A 820 -16.75 19.54 -27.08
N TYR A 821 -15.81 18.95 -26.30
CA TYR A 821 -15.61 19.27 -24.90
C TYR A 821 -14.17 19.70 -24.53
N PRO A 822 -13.45 20.48 -25.35
CA PRO A 822 -12.05 20.79 -25.10
C PRO A 822 -11.83 21.56 -23.79
N GLU A 823 -12.78 22.42 -23.39
CA GLU A 823 -12.68 23.19 -22.13
C GLU A 823 -12.79 22.29 -20.89
N ILE A 824 -13.61 21.23 -20.98
CA ILE A 824 -13.75 20.27 -19.88
C ILE A 824 -12.51 19.39 -19.78
N LEU A 825 -11.97 18.94 -20.90
CA LEU A 825 -10.73 18.15 -20.92
C LEU A 825 -9.55 18.93 -20.34
N ASN A 826 -9.43 20.22 -20.67
CA ASN A 826 -8.37 21.08 -20.11
C ASN A 826 -8.47 21.20 -18.58
N LYS A 827 -9.69 21.21 -18.02
CA LYS A 827 -9.89 21.26 -16.57
C LYS A 827 -9.51 19.95 -15.89
N THR A 828 -9.72 18.82 -16.54
CA THR A 828 -9.33 17.48 -16.02
C THR A 828 -7.85 17.17 -16.19
N GLU A 829 -7.10 17.96 -16.98
CA GLU A 829 -5.65 17.82 -17.12
C GLU A 829 -4.92 17.92 -15.76
N PHE A 830 -5.48 18.68 -14.81
CA PHE A 830 -5.02 18.70 -13.43
C PHE A 830 -5.01 17.30 -12.78
N CYS A 831 -6.04 16.50 -13.05
CA CYS A 831 -6.17 15.13 -12.50
C CYS A 831 -5.16 14.14 -13.11
N LEU A 832 -4.64 14.42 -14.32
CA LEU A 832 -3.60 13.61 -14.94
C LEU A 832 -2.23 13.79 -14.27
N ASN A 833 -2.06 14.91 -13.55
CA ASN A 833 -0.80 15.30 -12.93
C ASN A 833 -0.80 15.05 -11.40
N GLN A 834 -1.87 14.51 -10.85
CA GLN A 834 -1.98 14.03 -9.47
C GLN A 834 -1.79 12.50 -9.42
#